data_ca3f97418404849ab67d4c46d31361a8
#
_entry.id   ca3f97418404849ab67d4c46d31361a8
#
_cell.length_a   1.000
_cell.length_b   1.000
_cell.length_c   1.000
_cell.angle_alpha   90.00
_cell.angle_beta   90.00
_cell.angle_gamma   90.00
#
_symmetry.space_group_name_H-M   'P 1'
#
loop_
_entity.id
_entity.type
_entity.pdbx_description
1 polymer ?
#
loop_
_entity_poly.entity_id
_entity_poly.type
_entity_poly.pdbx_seq_one_letter_code
_entity_poly.pdbx_strand_id
1 'polypeptide(L)'
;MGLAYIGVDVGTASARAGVFDETGRLIASARRAIAVYREAGDVVEHASADIWAAATAAIREAAEGARGAEIAGLGFDATCSLVALDAAGASLTVSPTGRPERDTVVWMDHRAVKEAAEINAGGHDPLRFIGGGVSPEMEPPKLMWLSRNIPDTFARAHFYDLTDFLTYKASGSTARSTCTVVCKWLYQGRERRWPAETFRAIGLGSLLENGAERIGAEIVAPGSPLGAGLTREAAEAMGLTAGLPVAAGLIDAHAGALGTIGGALRDEPADPRRRLALILGTSSCCMGLADEARFIPGVWGPLYDGLVPGQWLSEGGQSAFGAAIDRLMRMHPAHAGRSFEALERDIIARCGGASEAARLARDLHVLPDFLGNRSPFADPHARGAILGLDLEEDEASLQALYVAGLCGLAQGLAQVMRALEAGGYAFDALVASGGAARGALVRHIVADVCGRRVVTAETEEPVLLGSAMLGAVAAGRYDIAGAMRAMSRLGEITAPAGGEIAALHRRKRAAFETLQRAEREIRASAAPVWPQLVIFDCDGVLVDSETISLGLSRRMLAALGHEIDEAEARDLFLGISAASARKVSEARFAAPLPATFEAEHARSVIAQFERELKGVPFVREAVAALGRPVCVASSSSPERIRASLRIVGYADLFGEAIYSAHDVANGKPAPDLLLHAARRQGVEPAACLVIEDSAAGVTAAQRAGMTVFGFVGGAHHDGGDYAQRLQSAGAALTFADMREWAELARTFGKTR
;
A
#
# COMPACT_ATOMS: atom_id res chain seq x y z
N MET A 1 -35.14 28.63 19.62
CA MET A 1 -34.58 27.77 18.60
C MET A 1 -33.32 27.15 19.18
N GLY A 2 -33.13 25.82 19.08
CA GLY A 2 -31.94 25.16 19.58
C GLY A 2 -30.80 25.28 18.56
N LEU A 3 -29.55 25.27 19.04
CA LEU A 3 -28.37 25.20 18.19
C LEU A 3 -28.29 23.84 17.48
N ALA A 4 -27.83 23.88 16.23
CA ALA A 4 -27.58 22.67 15.44
C ALA A 4 -26.28 22.75 14.66
N TYR A 5 -25.76 21.59 14.28
CA TYR A 5 -24.48 21.45 13.57
C TYR A 5 -24.65 20.58 12.35
N ILE A 6 -23.95 20.90 11.28
CA ILE A 6 -23.97 20.13 10.05
C ILE A 6 -22.73 19.23 10.00
N GLY A 7 -22.96 17.93 9.79
CA GLY A 7 -21.93 16.98 9.41
C GLY A 7 -22.10 16.61 7.93
N VAL A 8 -20.98 16.53 7.21
CA VAL A 8 -20.92 16.20 5.79
C VAL A 8 -19.96 15.06 5.58
N ASP A 9 -20.43 13.99 4.96
CA ASP A 9 -19.67 12.79 4.63
C ASP A 9 -19.62 12.61 3.11
N VAL A 10 -18.41 12.54 2.58
CA VAL A 10 -18.16 12.31 1.16
C VAL A 10 -17.52 10.94 0.96
N GLY A 11 -18.38 9.95 0.73
CA GLY A 11 -17.98 8.60 0.35
C GLY A 11 -17.66 8.49 -1.14
N THR A 12 -17.31 7.28 -1.58
CA THR A 12 -16.89 7.02 -2.97
C THR A 12 -17.98 7.35 -4.01
N ALA A 13 -19.23 7.07 -3.72
CA ALA A 13 -20.32 7.17 -4.70
C ALA A 13 -21.37 8.23 -4.35
N SER A 14 -21.25 8.93 -3.22
CA SER A 14 -22.21 9.94 -2.80
C SER A 14 -21.67 10.89 -1.75
N ALA A 15 -22.15 12.13 -1.76
CA ALA A 15 -22.06 13.07 -0.65
C ALA A 15 -23.35 13.03 0.16
N ARG A 16 -23.22 13.05 1.49
CA ARG A 16 -24.33 13.10 2.45
C ARG A 16 -24.14 14.29 3.38
N ALA A 17 -25.23 14.88 3.81
CA ALA A 17 -25.23 15.91 4.85
C ALA A 17 -26.31 15.62 5.89
N GLY A 18 -26.00 15.87 7.15
CA GLY A 18 -26.95 15.70 8.26
C GLY A 18 -26.88 16.88 9.21
N VAL A 19 -28.05 17.34 9.68
CA VAL A 19 -28.20 18.38 10.70
C VAL A 19 -28.52 17.72 12.02
N PHE A 20 -27.72 17.99 13.04
CA PHE A 20 -27.87 17.40 14.39
C PHE A 20 -28.04 18.49 15.43
N ASP A 21 -28.92 18.25 16.43
CA ASP A 21 -29.02 19.11 17.59
C ASP A 21 -27.86 18.92 18.59
N GLU A 22 -27.80 19.75 19.63
CA GLU A 22 -26.76 19.70 20.66
C GLU A 22 -26.68 18.35 21.41
N THR A 23 -27.69 17.51 21.27
CA THR A 23 -27.75 16.17 21.88
C THR A 23 -27.38 15.05 20.93
N GLY A 24 -27.00 15.39 19.69
CA GLY A 24 -26.63 14.44 18.64
C GLY A 24 -27.84 13.75 17.97
N ARG A 25 -29.04 14.27 18.13
CA ARG A 25 -30.24 13.77 17.42
C ARG A 25 -30.27 14.33 16.01
N LEU A 26 -30.42 13.47 15.01
CA LEU A 26 -30.57 13.85 13.62
C LEU A 26 -31.94 14.57 13.43
N ILE A 27 -31.87 15.79 12.87
CA ILE A 27 -33.04 16.61 12.54
C ILE A 27 -33.46 16.41 11.09
N ALA A 28 -32.46 16.46 10.16
CA ALA A 28 -32.67 16.30 8.73
C ALA A 28 -31.41 15.75 8.08
N SER A 29 -31.60 15.07 6.95
CA SER A 29 -30.46 14.61 6.15
C SER A 29 -30.79 14.61 4.66
N ALA A 30 -29.73 14.70 3.83
CA ALA A 30 -29.85 14.61 2.38
C ALA A 30 -28.66 13.86 1.79
N ARG A 31 -28.85 13.34 0.56
CA ARG A 31 -27.82 12.59 -0.17
C ARG A 31 -27.82 12.96 -1.65
N ARG A 32 -26.61 13.01 -2.24
CA ARG A 32 -26.38 13.23 -3.67
C ARG A 32 -25.37 12.23 -4.21
N ALA A 33 -25.64 11.69 -5.39
CA ALA A 33 -24.68 10.81 -6.07
C ALA A 33 -23.48 11.57 -6.60
N ILE A 34 -22.33 10.89 -6.66
CA ILE A 34 -21.06 11.37 -7.24
C ILE A 34 -20.67 10.41 -8.37
N ALA A 35 -20.20 10.96 -9.49
CA ALA A 35 -19.69 10.16 -10.60
C ALA A 35 -18.35 9.50 -10.22
N VAL A 36 -18.22 8.20 -10.52
CA VAL A 36 -16.98 7.42 -10.34
C VAL A 36 -16.51 7.00 -11.72
N TYR A 37 -15.32 7.40 -12.10
CA TYR A 37 -14.71 7.05 -13.39
C TYR A 37 -13.75 5.89 -13.19
N ARG A 38 -13.91 4.83 -13.98
CA ARG A 38 -13.06 3.65 -13.96
C ARG A 38 -12.45 3.44 -15.33
N GLU A 39 -11.14 3.25 -15.35
CA GLU A 39 -10.36 2.96 -16.55
C GLU A 39 -9.70 1.59 -16.42
N ALA A 40 -9.09 1.10 -17.49
CA ALA A 40 -8.32 -0.14 -17.45
C ALA A 40 -7.11 -0.01 -16.50
N GLY A 41 -6.73 -1.12 -15.85
CA GLY A 41 -5.54 -1.16 -14.99
C GLY A 41 -5.74 -0.59 -13.59
N ASP A 42 -6.92 -0.79 -13.00
CA ASP A 42 -7.24 -0.37 -11.63
C ASP A 42 -7.20 1.14 -11.38
N VAL A 43 -7.36 1.94 -12.43
CA VAL A 43 -7.46 3.40 -12.36
C VAL A 43 -8.88 3.80 -11.96
N VAL A 44 -9.00 4.56 -10.87
CA VAL A 44 -10.30 5.06 -10.36
C VAL A 44 -10.17 6.55 -10.04
N GLU A 45 -11.01 7.37 -10.66
CA GLU A 45 -10.91 8.82 -10.61
C GLU A 45 -12.24 9.49 -10.29
N HIS A 46 -12.17 10.71 -9.73
CA HIS A 46 -13.29 11.63 -9.59
C HIS A 46 -12.98 12.98 -10.25
N ALA A 47 -14.03 13.79 -10.40
CA ALA A 47 -13.95 15.21 -10.63
C ALA A 47 -14.28 15.93 -9.31
N SER A 48 -13.34 16.70 -8.75
CA SER A 48 -13.56 17.40 -7.48
C SER A 48 -14.70 18.44 -7.57
N ALA A 49 -14.94 19.00 -8.75
CA ALA A 49 -16.06 19.89 -9.01
C ALA A 49 -17.42 19.20 -8.83
N ASP A 50 -17.57 17.94 -9.29
CA ASP A 50 -18.79 17.16 -9.11
C ASP A 50 -19.01 16.84 -7.62
N ILE A 51 -17.92 16.48 -6.91
CA ILE A 51 -17.95 16.23 -5.47
C ILE A 51 -18.44 17.49 -4.72
N TRP A 52 -17.86 18.64 -5.03
CA TRP A 52 -18.22 19.92 -4.40
C TRP A 52 -19.68 20.29 -4.67
N ALA A 53 -20.15 20.14 -5.92
CA ALA A 53 -21.52 20.37 -6.29
C ALA A 53 -22.50 19.45 -5.55
N ALA A 54 -22.18 18.16 -5.44
CA ALA A 54 -22.98 17.19 -4.70
C ALA A 54 -23.03 17.51 -3.20
N ALA A 55 -21.87 17.84 -2.59
CA ALA A 55 -21.77 18.21 -1.17
C ALA A 55 -22.59 19.47 -0.84
N THR A 56 -22.41 20.54 -1.63
CA THR A 56 -23.17 21.81 -1.42
C THR A 56 -24.67 21.63 -1.60
N ALA A 57 -25.10 20.82 -2.57
CA ALA A 57 -26.52 20.50 -2.77
C ALA A 57 -27.11 19.69 -1.62
N ALA A 58 -26.37 18.71 -1.09
CA ALA A 58 -26.80 17.91 0.07
C ALA A 58 -26.90 18.79 1.33
N ILE A 59 -25.91 19.68 1.56
CA ILE A 59 -25.92 20.62 2.68
C ILE A 59 -27.15 21.53 2.61
N ARG A 60 -27.41 22.13 1.45
CA ARG A 60 -28.56 23.02 1.25
C ARG A 60 -29.87 22.34 1.59
N GLU A 61 -30.09 21.14 1.04
CA GLU A 61 -31.33 20.39 1.28
C GLU A 61 -31.47 19.96 2.75
N ALA A 62 -30.40 19.50 3.40
CA ALA A 62 -30.43 19.14 4.81
C ALA A 62 -30.75 20.36 5.71
N ALA A 63 -30.13 21.52 5.41
CA ALA A 63 -30.41 22.76 6.14
C ALA A 63 -31.87 23.24 5.93
N GLU A 64 -32.38 23.13 4.70
CA GLU A 64 -33.78 23.44 4.41
C GLU A 64 -34.74 22.51 5.17
N GLY A 65 -34.39 21.23 5.30
CA GLY A 65 -35.16 20.24 6.10
C GLY A 65 -35.14 20.51 7.61
N ALA A 66 -34.14 21.24 8.09
CA ALA A 66 -33.99 21.62 9.49
C ALA A 66 -34.47 23.04 9.80
N ARG A 67 -35.45 23.57 9.05
CA ARG A 67 -35.97 24.93 9.25
C ARG A 67 -36.46 25.13 10.70
N GLY A 68 -35.92 26.19 11.34
CA GLY A 68 -36.19 26.49 12.75
C GLY A 68 -35.05 26.13 13.70
N ALA A 69 -34.02 25.41 13.26
CA ALA A 69 -32.78 25.26 13.98
C ALA A 69 -31.79 26.38 13.59
N GLU A 70 -30.98 26.83 14.54
CA GLU A 70 -29.88 27.78 14.31
C GLU A 70 -28.60 26.99 14.00
N ILE A 71 -28.16 27.01 12.75
CA ILE A 71 -26.93 26.31 12.36
C ILE A 71 -25.74 27.10 12.90
N ALA A 72 -24.94 26.47 13.77
CA ALA A 72 -23.84 27.10 14.50
C ALA A 72 -22.44 26.65 14.01
N GLY A 73 -22.32 25.55 13.23
CA GLY A 73 -21.05 25.07 12.75
C GLY A 73 -21.18 23.96 11.72
N LEU A 74 -20.10 23.76 10.96
CA LEU A 74 -20.02 22.80 9.83
C LEU A 74 -18.74 21.99 9.94
N GLY A 75 -18.85 20.66 9.83
CA GLY A 75 -17.71 19.76 9.75
C GLY A 75 -17.81 18.83 8.55
N PHE A 76 -16.67 18.42 8.04
CA PHE A 76 -16.54 17.52 6.89
C PHE A 76 -15.75 16.28 7.27
N ASP A 77 -16.12 15.17 6.67
CA ASP A 77 -15.27 14.00 6.50
C ASP A 77 -15.34 13.50 5.05
N ALA A 78 -14.34 12.73 4.67
CA ALA A 78 -14.32 12.11 3.36
C ALA A 78 -13.45 10.86 3.32
N THR A 79 -13.60 10.08 2.23
CA THR A 79 -12.61 9.07 1.85
C THR A 79 -11.24 9.70 1.57
N CYS A 80 -10.15 8.97 1.81
CA CYS A 80 -8.79 9.43 1.59
C CYS A 80 -8.45 9.45 0.09
N SER A 81 -8.97 10.41 -0.66
CA SER A 81 -8.72 10.57 -2.09
C SER A 81 -7.83 11.79 -2.33
N LEU A 82 -6.89 11.68 -3.27
CA LEU A 82 -5.89 12.70 -3.56
C LEU A 82 -6.43 13.69 -4.60
N VAL A 83 -6.58 14.96 -4.26
CA VAL A 83 -7.01 16.05 -5.15
C VAL A 83 -5.81 16.90 -5.58
N ALA A 84 -5.72 17.24 -6.88
CA ALA A 84 -4.67 18.07 -7.45
C ALA A 84 -5.23 19.39 -8.00
N LEU A 85 -4.81 20.52 -7.41
CA LEU A 85 -5.18 21.87 -7.84
C LEU A 85 -3.92 22.69 -8.15
N ASP A 86 -4.03 23.72 -9.00
CA ASP A 86 -2.96 24.71 -9.12
C ASP A 86 -3.00 25.72 -7.96
N ALA A 87 -2.03 26.64 -7.93
CA ALA A 87 -1.92 27.66 -6.90
C ALA A 87 -3.13 28.64 -6.86
N ALA A 88 -3.91 28.73 -7.93
CA ALA A 88 -5.14 29.51 -7.99
C ALA A 88 -6.40 28.70 -7.60
N GLY A 89 -6.24 27.42 -7.29
CA GLY A 89 -7.34 26.52 -6.93
C GLY A 89 -8.07 25.92 -8.13
N ALA A 90 -7.51 26.02 -9.34
CA ALA A 90 -8.07 25.36 -10.52
C ALA A 90 -7.62 23.89 -10.61
N SER A 91 -8.50 23.04 -11.11
CA SER A 91 -8.26 21.59 -11.26
C SER A 91 -7.08 21.29 -12.18
N LEU A 92 -6.21 20.37 -11.77
CA LEU A 92 -5.14 19.79 -12.58
C LEU A 92 -5.38 18.31 -12.78
N THR A 93 -5.36 17.85 -14.04
CA THR A 93 -5.67 16.46 -14.34
C THR A 93 -4.66 15.48 -13.71
N VAL A 94 -5.19 14.43 -13.10
CA VAL A 94 -4.43 13.25 -12.63
C VAL A 94 -4.63 12.06 -13.55
N SER A 95 -5.40 12.24 -14.64
CA SER A 95 -5.79 11.16 -15.53
C SER A 95 -4.69 10.82 -16.53
N PRO A 96 -4.28 9.54 -16.66
CA PRO A 96 -3.36 9.11 -17.71
C PRO A 96 -3.93 9.30 -19.12
N THR A 97 -5.26 9.48 -19.23
CA THR A 97 -5.94 9.75 -20.51
C THR A 97 -6.06 11.26 -20.81
N GLY A 98 -5.51 12.13 -19.96
CA GLY A 98 -5.49 13.58 -20.14
C GLY A 98 -6.84 14.27 -19.99
N ARG A 99 -7.81 13.66 -19.31
CA ARG A 99 -9.13 14.25 -19.05
C ARG A 99 -9.00 15.40 -18.06
N PRO A 100 -9.23 16.66 -18.48
CA PRO A 100 -8.93 17.84 -17.66
C PRO A 100 -9.81 17.93 -16.41
N GLU A 101 -11.03 17.39 -16.45
CA GLU A 101 -11.97 17.39 -15.34
C GLU A 101 -11.66 16.35 -14.25
N ARG A 102 -10.78 15.38 -14.53
CA ARG A 102 -10.42 14.31 -13.60
C ARG A 102 -9.17 14.69 -12.83
N ASP A 103 -9.36 15.31 -11.71
CA ASP A 103 -8.34 15.89 -10.85
C ASP A 103 -8.15 15.17 -9.51
N THR A 104 -8.86 14.04 -9.32
CA THR A 104 -8.88 13.32 -8.06
C THR A 104 -8.59 11.83 -8.26
N VAL A 105 -7.51 11.33 -7.63
CA VAL A 105 -7.19 9.90 -7.53
C VAL A 105 -7.96 9.33 -6.35
N VAL A 106 -8.87 8.39 -6.61
CA VAL A 106 -9.73 7.80 -5.56
C VAL A 106 -8.89 6.93 -4.61
N TRP A 107 -9.29 6.81 -3.35
CA TRP A 107 -8.60 6.01 -2.34
C TRP A 107 -8.33 4.56 -2.78
N MET A 108 -9.29 3.91 -3.47
CA MET A 108 -9.20 2.53 -3.96
C MET A 108 -8.47 2.38 -5.31
N ASP A 109 -7.82 3.43 -5.80
CA ASP A 109 -7.01 3.39 -7.02
C ASP A 109 -5.69 2.67 -6.75
N HIS A 110 -5.37 1.67 -7.54
CA HIS A 110 -4.18 0.84 -7.36
C HIS A 110 -3.11 1.07 -8.44
N ARG A 111 -3.16 2.21 -9.18
CA ARG A 111 -2.12 2.56 -10.17
C ARG A 111 -0.70 2.58 -9.60
N ALA A 112 -0.54 2.87 -8.31
CA ALA A 112 0.73 3.09 -7.62
C ALA A 112 1.27 1.86 -6.84
N VAL A 113 0.90 0.63 -7.24
CA VAL A 113 1.36 -0.61 -6.58
C VAL A 113 2.88 -0.76 -6.62
N LYS A 114 3.53 -0.40 -7.74
CA LYS A 114 4.98 -0.46 -7.88
C LYS A 114 5.68 0.53 -6.97
N GLU A 115 5.18 1.75 -6.90
CA GLU A 115 5.71 2.80 -6.05
C GLU A 115 5.57 2.46 -4.57
N ALA A 116 4.45 1.85 -4.17
CA ALA A 116 4.28 1.34 -2.81
C ALA A 116 5.33 0.27 -2.46
N ALA A 117 5.58 -0.67 -3.38
CA ALA A 117 6.61 -1.69 -3.19
C ALA A 117 8.02 -1.09 -3.08
N GLU A 118 8.35 -0.08 -3.89
CA GLU A 118 9.64 0.63 -3.83
C GLU A 118 9.83 1.35 -2.49
N ILE A 119 8.82 2.08 -2.00
CA ILE A 119 8.86 2.76 -0.70
C ILE A 119 9.09 1.73 0.42
N ASN A 120 8.36 0.61 0.39
CA ASN A 120 8.45 -0.43 1.40
C ASN A 120 9.83 -1.11 1.41
N ALA A 121 10.42 -1.33 0.24
CA ALA A 121 11.78 -1.89 0.13
C ALA A 121 12.85 -0.97 0.74
N GLY A 122 12.60 0.35 0.81
CA GLY A 122 13.51 1.32 1.40
C GLY A 122 13.63 1.27 2.93
N GLY A 123 12.73 0.59 3.63
CA GLY A 123 12.78 0.39 5.09
C GLY A 123 12.80 1.69 5.91
N HIS A 124 12.10 2.71 5.46
CA HIS A 124 12.10 4.05 6.07
C HIS A 124 11.46 4.07 7.46
N ASP A 125 12.07 4.78 8.43
CA ASP A 125 11.59 4.85 9.81
C ASP A 125 10.11 5.26 9.97
N PRO A 126 9.54 6.21 9.20
CA PRO A 126 8.13 6.56 9.32
C PRO A 126 7.14 5.42 9.02
N LEU A 127 7.57 4.38 8.29
CA LEU A 127 6.71 3.23 7.98
C LEU A 127 6.25 2.47 9.23
N ARG A 128 7.00 2.54 10.33
CA ARG A 128 6.60 1.93 11.61
C ARG A 128 5.27 2.46 12.15
N PHE A 129 4.89 3.71 11.81
CA PHE A 129 3.61 4.32 12.22
C PHE A 129 2.41 3.85 11.40
N ILE A 130 2.63 3.10 10.34
CA ILE A 130 1.59 2.60 9.44
C ILE A 130 1.68 1.08 9.26
N GLY A 131 2.09 0.36 10.33
CA GLY A 131 2.15 -1.09 10.34
C GLY A 131 3.34 -1.70 9.62
N GLY A 132 4.35 -0.89 9.23
CA GLY A 132 5.59 -1.33 8.60
C GLY A 132 5.67 -1.11 7.09
N GLY A 133 4.62 -0.65 6.44
CA GLY A 133 4.63 -0.38 5.00
C GLY A 133 3.46 0.46 4.50
N VAL A 134 3.69 1.22 3.42
CA VAL A 134 2.61 1.94 2.72
C VAL A 134 1.78 1.00 1.86
N SER A 135 0.48 1.28 1.78
CA SER A 135 -0.43 0.71 0.78
C SER A 135 -0.47 1.61 -0.47
N PRO A 136 -0.77 1.10 -1.67
CA PRO A 136 -1.03 1.93 -2.86
C PRO A 136 -2.21 2.90 -2.67
N GLU A 137 -3.05 2.67 -1.68
CA GLU A 137 -4.15 3.57 -1.29
C GLU A 137 -3.69 4.86 -0.60
N MET A 138 -2.43 4.90 -0.13
CA MET A 138 -1.85 6.07 0.54
C MET A 138 -1.30 7.09 -0.46
N GLU A 139 -1.04 8.31 0.02
CA GLU A 139 -0.68 9.44 -0.85
C GLU A 139 0.77 9.41 -1.34
N PRO A 140 1.80 9.02 -0.57
CA PRO A 140 3.17 9.00 -1.09
C PRO A 140 3.36 8.11 -2.32
N PRO A 141 2.83 6.87 -2.42
CA PRO A 141 2.87 6.09 -3.66
C PRO A 141 2.19 6.78 -4.85
N LYS A 142 0.99 7.36 -4.65
CA LYS A 142 0.26 8.08 -5.70
C LYS A 142 1.04 9.30 -6.19
N LEU A 143 1.66 10.05 -5.28
CA LEU A 143 2.51 11.21 -5.60
C LEU A 143 3.77 10.79 -6.37
N MET A 144 4.42 9.67 -5.99
CA MET A 144 5.51 9.11 -6.77
C MET A 144 5.08 8.73 -8.18
N TRP A 145 3.92 8.08 -8.31
CA TRP A 145 3.36 7.73 -9.61
C TRP A 145 3.10 8.98 -10.46
N LEU A 146 2.46 10.02 -9.89
CA LEU A 146 2.19 11.28 -10.57
C LEU A 146 3.48 11.97 -11.02
N SER A 147 4.52 11.99 -10.19
CA SER A 147 5.81 12.61 -10.53
C SER A 147 6.47 11.96 -11.74
N ARG A 148 6.24 10.67 -11.97
CA ARG A 148 6.83 9.88 -13.05
C ARG A 148 5.99 9.88 -14.32
N ASN A 149 4.66 9.88 -14.18
CA ASN A 149 3.74 9.66 -15.30
C ASN A 149 3.02 10.93 -15.77
N ILE A 150 2.85 11.94 -14.89
CA ILE A 150 2.22 13.22 -15.21
C ILE A 150 3.06 14.36 -14.58
N PRO A 151 4.33 14.52 -14.98
CA PRO A 151 5.27 15.43 -14.34
C PRO A 151 4.83 16.90 -14.39
N ASP A 152 4.14 17.33 -15.45
CA ASP A 152 3.65 18.73 -15.57
C ASP A 152 2.57 19.04 -14.51
N THR A 153 1.65 18.13 -14.26
CA THR A 153 0.70 18.24 -13.16
C THR A 153 1.44 18.22 -11.82
N PHE A 154 2.32 17.23 -11.61
CA PHE A 154 3.06 17.11 -10.37
C PHE A 154 3.88 18.37 -10.03
N ALA A 155 4.52 18.99 -11.02
CA ALA A 155 5.33 20.19 -10.80
C ALA A 155 4.51 21.42 -10.34
N ARG A 156 3.25 21.53 -10.77
CA ARG A 156 2.39 22.70 -10.54
C ARG A 156 1.36 22.52 -9.44
N ALA A 157 1.04 21.26 -9.08
CA ALA A 157 -0.07 20.98 -8.20
C ALA A 157 0.24 21.26 -6.72
N HIS A 158 -0.77 21.80 -6.06
CA HIS A 158 -1.00 21.72 -4.63
C HIS A 158 -1.91 20.50 -4.39
N PHE A 159 -1.48 19.61 -3.54
CA PHE A 159 -2.18 18.37 -3.28
C PHE A 159 -2.95 18.43 -1.97
N TYR A 160 -4.15 17.86 -1.98
CA TYR A 160 -5.05 17.83 -0.84
C TYR A 160 -5.57 16.40 -0.62
N ASP A 161 -5.71 15.98 0.63
CA ASP A 161 -6.69 14.94 0.93
C ASP A 161 -8.09 15.49 0.62
N LEU A 162 -9.03 14.64 0.24
CA LEU A 162 -10.37 15.09 -0.16
C LEU A 162 -11.07 15.86 0.95
N THR A 163 -10.89 15.46 2.20
CA THR A 163 -11.42 16.21 3.36
C THR A 163 -10.86 17.63 3.43
N ASP A 164 -9.54 17.76 3.27
CA ASP A 164 -8.86 19.05 3.29
C ASP A 164 -9.23 19.92 2.07
N PHE A 165 -9.50 19.32 0.92
CA PHE A 165 -10.06 20.01 -0.25
C PHE A 165 -11.44 20.59 0.04
N LEU A 166 -12.33 19.81 0.67
CA LEU A 166 -13.68 20.27 1.02
C LEU A 166 -13.63 21.46 1.99
N THR A 167 -12.78 21.35 3.01
CA THR A 167 -12.61 22.46 3.98
C THR A 167 -11.94 23.68 3.36
N TYR A 168 -10.99 23.52 2.42
CA TYR A 168 -10.43 24.60 1.62
C TYR A 168 -11.51 25.30 0.79
N LYS A 169 -12.33 24.55 0.06
CA LYS A 169 -13.43 25.11 -0.72
C LYS A 169 -14.45 25.85 0.14
N ALA A 170 -14.70 25.38 1.34
CA ALA A 170 -15.66 26.00 2.27
C ALA A 170 -15.12 27.27 2.91
N SER A 171 -13.86 27.28 3.38
CA SER A 171 -13.30 28.33 4.24
C SER A 171 -12.22 29.21 3.59
N GLY A 172 -11.66 28.78 2.44
CA GLY A 172 -10.48 29.38 1.83
C GLY A 172 -9.15 29.08 2.57
N SER A 173 -9.18 28.34 3.68
CA SER A 173 -7.99 27.98 4.44
C SER A 173 -7.23 26.84 3.77
N THR A 174 -5.90 26.97 3.68
CA THR A 174 -4.99 25.94 3.16
C THR A 174 -4.44 25.03 4.25
N ALA A 175 -4.88 25.16 5.50
CA ALA A 175 -4.50 24.28 6.59
C ALA A 175 -4.98 22.83 6.33
N ARG A 176 -4.22 21.83 6.82
CA ARG A 176 -4.57 20.42 6.75
C ARG A 176 -4.92 19.89 8.12
N SER A 177 -5.82 18.92 8.17
CA SER A 177 -6.10 18.19 9.40
C SER A 177 -4.95 17.25 9.77
N THR A 178 -4.57 17.22 11.05
CA THR A 178 -3.61 16.21 11.53
C THR A 178 -4.08 14.80 11.18
N CYS A 179 -5.39 14.52 11.25
CA CYS A 179 -5.98 13.22 10.90
C CYS A 179 -5.56 12.75 9.51
N THR A 180 -5.79 13.56 8.47
CA THR A 180 -5.50 13.21 7.08
C THR A 180 -4.01 12.96 6.87
N VAL A 181 -3.16 13.87 7.36
CA VAL A 181 -1.72 13.83 7.09
C VAL A 181 -0.98 12.75 7.89
N VAL A 182 -1.37 12.43 9.13
CA VAL A 182 -0.74 11.33 9.89
C VAL A 182 -1.16 9.96 9.37
N CYS A 183 -2.42 9.83 8.92
CA CYS A 183 -2.95 8.56 8.49
C CYS A 183 -2.50 8.16 7.09
N LYS A 184 -2.34 9.13 6.17
CA LYS A 184 -2.16 8.84 4.74
C LYS A 184 -0.91 9.43 4.12
N TRP A 185 -0.25 10.44 4.74
CA TRP A 185 0.84 11.20 4.16
C TRP A 185 2.19 11.04 4.87
N LEU A 186 2.28 10.14 5.87
CA LEU A 186 3.48 9.91 6.70
C LEU A 186 3.90 11.10 7.59
N TYR A 187 3.05 12.11 7.78
CA TYR A 187 3.36 13.21 8.69
C TYR A 187 3.55 12.70 10.12
N GLN A 188 4.57 13.17 10.81
CA GLN A 188 4.88 12.79 12.18
C GLN A 188 4.15 13.75 13.15
N GLY A 189 2.93 13.37 13.56
CA GLY A 189 2.03 14.24 14.32
C GLY A 189 2.60 14.69 15.67
N ARG A 190 3.27 13.81 16.42
CA ARG A 190 3.88 14.15 17.71
C ARG A 190 5.02 15.14 17.60
N GLU A 191 5.89 14.95 16.60
CA GLU A 191 7.04 15.79 16.27
C GLU A 191 6.64 17.02 15.46
N ARG A 192 5.41 17.08 14.95
CA ARG A 192 4.86 18.16 14.11
C ARG A 192 5.75 18.47 12.90
N ARG A 193 6.17 17.43 12.18
CA ARG A 193 7.07 17.57 11.03
C ARG A 193 6.79 16.58 9.91
N TRP A 194 7.11 17.00 8.70
CA TRP A 194 7.23 16.10 7.56
C TRP A 194 8.53 15.28 7.63
N PRO A 195 8.55 13.98 7.27
CA PRO A 195 9.76 13.15 7.30
C PRO A 195 10.65 13.45 6.09
N ALA A 196 11.41 14.55 6.15
CA ALA A 196 12.13 15.11 5.01
C ALA A 196 13.13 14.16 4.36
N GLU A 197 13.82 13.34 5.15
CA GLU A 197 14.78 12.34 4.63
C GLU A 197 14.06 11.28 3.79
N THR A 198 12.92 10.77 4.27
CA THR A 198 12.09 9.81 3.54
C THR A 198 11.58 10.41 2.24
N PHE A 199 11.02 11.63 2.28
CA PHE A 199 10.50 12.28 1.07
C PHE A 199 11.59 12.51 0.02
N ARG A 200 12.82 12.88 0.43
CA ARG A 200 13.96 12.99 -0.50
C ARG A 200 14.37 11.63 -1.06
N ALA A 201 14.44 10.61 -0.22
CA ALA A 201 14.84 9.26 -0.62
C ALA A 201 13.88 8.65 -1.67
N ILE A 202 12.56 8.94 -1.56
CA ILE A 202 11.54 8.46 -2.50
C ILE A 202 11.30 9.43 -3.68
N GLY A 203 12.13 10.46 -3.85
CA GLY A 203 12.04 11.41 -4.97
C GLY A 203 10.94 12.49 -4.84
N LEU A 204 10.36 12.66 -3.65
CA LEU A 204 9.31 13.64 -3.37
C LEU A 204 9.81 14.89 -2.62
N GLY A 205 11.13 15.09 -2.55
CA GLY A 205 11.74 16.18 -1.79
C GLY A 205 11.27 17.59 -2.17
N SER A 206 10.92 17.83 -3.45
CA SER A 206 10.40 19.11 -3.95
C SER A 206 9.06 19.53 -3.33
N LEU A 207 8.28 18.58 -2.79
CA LEU A 207 7.02 18.88 -2.10
C LEU A 207 7.24 19.56 -0.74
N LEU A 208 8.45 19.48 -0.19
CA LEU A 208 8.81 20.08 1.11
C LEU A 208 9.42 21.48 0.97
N GLU A 209 9.65 21.94 -0.25
CA GLU A 209 10.11 23.30 -0.51
C GLU A 209 9.07 24.33 -0.04
N ASN A 210 9.50 25.56 0.20
CA ASN A 210 8.65 26.65 0.69
C ASN A 210 7.80 26.28 1.92
N GLY A 211 8.36 25.48 2.84
CA GLY A 211 7.65 25.06 4.04
C GLY A 211 6.55 24.04 3.80
N ALA A 212 6.65 23.25 2.73
CA ALA A 212 5.69 22.22 2.34
C ALA A 212 4.29 22.77 1.95
N GLU A 213 4.23 24.00 1.42
CA GLU A 213 2.96 24.67 1.05
C GLU A 213 2.10 23.81 0.11
N ARG A 214 2.74 23.02 -0.75
CA ARG A 214 2.05 22.19 -1.75
C ARG A 214 1.33 20.97 -1.15
N ILE A 215 1.70 20.54 0.06
CA ILE A 215 1.09 19.41 0.77
C ILE A 215 0.59 19.75 2.17
N GLY A 216 0.83 20.98 2.63
CA GLY A 216 0.37 21.51 3.92
C GLY A 216 1.49 22.12 4.73
N ALA A 217 1.58 23.45 4.72
CA ALA A 217 2.49 24.25 5.56
C ALA A 217 1.95 24.37 7.00
N GLU A 218 0.63 24.49 7.13
CA GLU A 218 -0.08 24.57 8.39
C GLU A 218 -0.85 23.28 8.66
N ILE A 219 -0.58 22.64 9.79
CA ILE A 219 -1.25 21.42 10.21
C ILE A 219 -1.95 21.68 11.55
N VAL A 220 -3.25 21.45 11.60
CA VAL A 220 -4.11 21.73 12.75
C VAL A 220 -4.84 20.49 13.25
N ALA A 221 -5.21 20.46 14.51
CA ALA A 221 -5.96 19.34 15.06
C ALA A 221 -7.37 19.26 14.48
N PRO A 222 -7.98 18.06 14.37
CA PRO A 222 -9.37 17.91 14.00
C PRO A 222 -10.29 18.79 14.85
N GLY A 223 -11.31 19.38 14.25
CA GLY A 223 -12.23 20.30 14.94
C GLY A 223 -11.72 21.74 15.09
N SER A 224 -10.45 22.02 14.79
CA SER A 224 -9.95 23.41 14.80
C SER A 224 -10.73 24.29 13.81
N PRO A 225 -11.13 25.53 14.18
CA PRO A 225 -11.79 26.44 13.27
C PRO A 225 -10.83 26.87 12.15
N LEU A 226 -11.33 26.92 10.91
CA LEU A 226 -10.55 27.23 9.72
C LEU A 226 -10.86 28.62 9.18
N GLY A 227 -9.82 29.42 8.96
CA GLY A 227 -9.92 30.78 8.41
C GLY A 227 -10.90 31.67 9.17
N ALA A 228 -11.70 32.44 8.45
CA ALA A 228 -12.80 33.25 8.99
C ALA A 228 -14.16 32.51 8.97
N GLY A 229 -14.15 31.19 8.85
CA GLY A 229 -15.36 30.37 8.65
C GLY A 229 -15.77 30.32 7.18
N LEU A 230 -17.04 30.03 6.93
CA LEU A 230 -17.58 29.82 5.59
C LEU A 230 -17.44 31.07 4.71
N THR A 231 -16.83 30.94 3.55
CA THR A 231 -16.70 32.04 2.58
C THR A 231 -18.07 32.47 2.07
N ARG A 232 -18.17 33.68 1.51
CA ARG A 232 -19.44 34.17 0.93
C ARG A 232 -19.90 33.25 -0.22
N GLU A 233 -18.98 32.88 -1.09
CA GLU A 233 -19.28 32.00 -2.25
C GLU A 233 -19.81 30.63 -1.78
N ALA A 234 -19.14 30.02 -0.83
CA ALA A 234 -19.55 28.72 -0.29
C ALA A 234 -20.90 28.83 0.47
N ALA A 235 -21.11 29.92 1.22
CA ALA A 235 -22.34 30.20 1.92
C ALA A 235 -23.54 30.31 0.96
N GLU A 236 -23.37 31.06 -0.14
CA GLU A 236 -24.39 31.18 -1.20
C GLU A 236 -24.68 29.82 -1.84
N ALA A 237 -23.65 29.02 -2.13
CA ALA A 237 -23.80 27.68 -2.70
C ALA A 237 -24.57 26.72 -1.76
N MET A 238 -24.34 26.83 -0.45
CA MET A 238 -24.94 25.96 0.58
C MET A 238 -26.27 26.49 1.15
N GLY A 239 -26.64 27.75 0.88
CA GLY A 239 -27.79 28.40 1.49
C GLY A 239 -27.60 28.68 2.98
N LEU A 240 -26.37 28.95 3.42
CA LEU A 240 -25.96 29.21 4.79
C LEU A 240 -25.43 30.65 4.95
N THR A 241 -25.08 31.03 6.18
CA THR A 241 -24.55 32.34 6.51
C THR A 241 -23.01 32.36 6.33
N ALA A 242 -22.47 33.38 5.67
CA ALA A 242 -21.02 33.60 5.59
C ALA A 242 -20.44 33.82 7.00
N GLY A 243 -19.22 33.29 7.24
CA GLY A 243 -18.58 33.33 8.55
C GLY A 243 -19.01 32.20 9.50
N LEU A 244 -19.93 31.31 9.10
CA LEU A 244 -20.25 30.12 9.88
C LEU A 244 -18.96 29.31 10.13
N PRO A 245 -18.65 28.92 11.40
CA PRO A 245 -17.47 28.13 11.70
C PRO A 245 -17.37 26.84 10.88
N VAL A 246 -16.21 26.63 10.23
CA VAL A 246 -15.87 25.44 9.50
C VAL A 246 -14.74 24.74 10.22
N ALA A 247 -14.90 23.44 10.50
CA ALA A 247 -13.93 22.66 11.24
C ALA A 247 -12.86 22.01 10.32
N ALA A 248 -11.63 21.87 10.80
CA ALA A 248 -10.68 20.88 10.26
C ALA A 248 -11.28 19.48 10.39
N GLY A 249 -11.29 18.72 9.29
CA GLY A 249 -12.10 17.50 9.17
C GLY A 249 -11.38 16.21 9.60
N LEU A 250 -12.03 15.08 9.31
CA LEU A 250 -11.56 13.71 9.57
C LEU A 250 -11.66 12.87 8.30
N ILE A 251 -10.98 11.71 8.31
CA ILE A 251 -11.27 10.61 7.40
C ILE A 251 -12.62 9.98 7.81
N ASP A 252 -13.42 9.51 6.85
CA ASP A 252 -14.78 8.97 7.06
C ASP A 252 -14.88 7.92 8.17
N ALA A 253 -13.99 6.92 8.17
CA ALA A 253 -13.95 5.89 9.21
C ALA A 253 -13.66 6.47 10.60
N HIS A 254 -12.80 7.51 10.69
CA HIS A 254 -12.49 8.20 11.93
C HIS A 254 -13.67 9.05 12.42
N ALA A 255 -14.39 9.72 11.52
CA ALA A 255 -15.63 10.41 11.87
C ALA A 255 -16.67 9.42 12.45
N GLY A 256 -16.79 8.23 11.85
CA GLY A 256 -17.62 7.16 12.39
C GLY A 256 -17.21 6.71 13.80
N ALA A 257 -15.92 6.60 14.07
CA ALA A 257 -15.44 6.29 15.41
C ALA A 257 -15.73 7.43 16.40
N LEU A 258 -15.48 8.69 16.01
CA LEU A 258 -15.78 9.86 16.83
C LEU A 258 -17.26 9.93 17.23
N GLY A 259 -18.15 9.68 16.28
CA GLY A 259 -19.61 9.70 16.49
C GLY A 259 -20.14 8.59 17.40
N THR A 260 -19.31 7.60 17.77
CA THR A 260 -19.78 6.41 18.48
C THR A 260 -19.14 6.20 19.86
N ILE A 261 -17.80 6.21 19.99
CA ILE A 261 -17.12 5.70 21.18
C ILE A 261 -17.23 6.58 22.43
N GLY A 262 -17.67 7.83 22.28
CA GLY A 262 -17.74 8.81 23.37
C GLY A 262 -19.00 8.76 24.22
N GLY A 263 -20.06 8.04 23.80
CA GLY A 263 -21.33 8.00 24.51
C GLY A 263 -21.24 7.31 25.87
N ALA A 264 -22.02 7.74 26.86
CA ALA A 264 -22.11 7.06 28.14
C ALA A 264 -22.86 5.71 28.02
N LEU A 265 -22.37 4.71 28.73
CA LEU A 265 -23.08 3.43 28.93
C LEU A 265 -23.84 3.52 30.27
N ARG A 266 -25.12 3.90 30.23
CA ARG A 266 -25.98 4.05 31.44
C ARG A 266 -25.24 4.78 32.57
N ASP A 267 -24.86 4.05 33.63
CA ASP A 267 -24.22 4.61 34.81
C ASP A 267 -22.67 4.54 34.77
N GLU A 268 -22.08 4.09 33.64
CA GLU A 268 -20.63 3.98 33.49
C GLU A 268 -20.05 5.26 32.86
N PRO A 269 -18.95 5.83 33.42
CA PRO A 269 -18.28 6.96 32.81
C PRO A 269 -17.83 6.62 31.36
N ALA A 270 -17.98 7.58 30.46
CA ALA A 270 -17.52 7.45 29.10
C ALA A 270 -15.98 7.56 29.05
N ASP A 271 -15.28 6.45 28.96
CA ASP A 271 -13.85 6.43 28.63
C ASP A 271 -13.65 5.82 27.24
N PRO A 272 -13.40 6.66 26.20
CA PRO A 272 -13.20 6.18 24.83
C PRO A 272 -12.01 5.23 24.68
N ARG A 273 -10.98 5.30 25.58
CA ARG A 273 -9.80 4.42 25.54
C ARG A 273 -10.12 2.97 25.89
N ARG A 274 -11.22 2.75 26.62
CA ARG A 274 -11.69 1.42 27.00
C ARG A 274 -12.72 0.84 26.02
N ARG A 275 -12.86 1.46 24.87
CA ARG A 275 -13.80 1.07 23.82
C ARG A 275 -13.09 0.86 22.50
N LEU A 276 -13.39 -0.23 21.85
CA LEU A 276 -12.96 -0.47 20.47
C LEU A 276 -14.10 -0.06 19.54
N ALA A 277 -13.86 0.94 18.69
CA ALA A 277 -14.79 1.26 17.61
C ALA A 277 -14.75 0.14 16.57
N LEU A 278 -15.91 -0.37 16.16
CA LEU A 278 -16.08 -1.31 15.07
C LEU A 278 -16.97 -0.70 13.98
N ILE A 279 -16.39 -0.38 12.85
CA ILE A 279 -17.12 0.09 11.68
C ILE A 279 -17.29 -1.10 10.73
N LEU A 280 -18.52 -1.66 10.65
CA LEU A 280 -18.85 -2.88 9.92
C LEU A 280 -19.61 -2.52 8.63
N GLY A 281 -18.87 -2.17 7.60
CA GLY A 281 -19.34 -1.82 6.26
C GLY A 281 -19.02 -2.90 5.23
N THR A 282 -18.70 -2.48 4.01
CA THR A 282 -18.17 -3.36 2.95
C THR A 282 -16.87 -4.04 3.39
N SER A 283 -15.98 -3.26 4.01
CA SER A 283 -14.83 -3.70 4.82
C SER A 283 -15.12 -3.51 6.31
N SER A 284 -14.17 -3.81 7.20
CA SER A 284 -14.27 -3.43 8.60
C SER A 284 -13.05 -2.67 9.07
N CYS A 285 -13.28 -1.68 9.96
CA CYS A 285 -12.23 -0.98 10.69
C CYS A 285 -12.42 -1.17 12.19
N CYS A 286 -11.31 -1.35 12.90
CA CYS A 286 -11.24 -1.45 14.36
C CYS A 286 -10.31 -0.35 14.85
N MET A 287 -10.78 0.54 15.74
CA MET A 287 -10.01 1.68 16.22
C MET A 287 -9.96 1.74 17.74
N GLY A 288 -8.75 1.86 18.27
CA GLY A 288 -8.51 2.02 19.70
C GLY A 288 -7.66 3.24 20.00
N LEU A 289 -7.95 3.93 21.12
CA LEU A 289 -7.25 5.10 21.60
C LEU A 289 -6.33 4.76 22.79
N ALA A 290 -5.19 5.45 22.90
CA ALA A 290 -4.26 5.33 24.01
C ALA A 290 -3.59 6.68 24.32
N ASP A 291 -3.11 6.84 25.57
CA ASP A 291 -2.35 8.02 25.98
C ASP A 291 -0.87 7.94 25.56
N GLU A 292 -0.39 6.73 25.27
CA GLU A 292 0.99 6.45 24.88
C GLU A 292 1.08 5.76 23.51
N ALA A 293 2.21 5.96 22.82
CA ALA A 293 2.48 5.31 21.54
C ALA A 293 2.63 3.79 21.71
N ARG A 294 1.88 2.99 20.96
CA ARG A 294 1.89 1.53 20.98
C ARG A 294 2.11 0.98 19.58
N PHE A 295 3.32 0.52 19.31
CA PHE A 295 3.68 -0.07 18.03
C PHE A 295 3.28 -1.55 18.00
N ILE A 296 2.34 -1.90 17.12
CA ILE A 296 1.80 -3.26 16.99
C ILE A 296 2.01 -3.70 15.55
N PRO A 297 2.79 -4.76 15.32
CA PRO A 297 3.02 -5.25 13.95
C PRO A 297 1.71 -5.52 13.19
N GLY A 298 1.62 -5.05 11.95
CA GLY A 298 0.46 -5.24 11.09
C GLY A 298 -0.79 -4.42 11.48
N VAL A 299 -0.67 -3.53 12.46
CA VAL A 299 -1.71 -2.56 12.83
C VAL A 299 -1.21 -1.16 12.49
N TRP A 300 -2.03 -0.36 11.83
CA TRP A 300 -1.71 1.03 11.53
C TRP A 300 -1.75 1.86 12.81
N GLY A 301 -0.75 2.68 12.98
CA GLY A 301 -0.53 3.45 14.19
C GLY A 301 0.80 3.06 14.89
N PRO A 302 1.12 3.77 15.96
CA PRO A 302 0.32 4.80 16.65
C PRO A 302 0.29 6.14 15.89
N LEU A 303 -0.89 6.69 15.68
CA LEU A 303 -1.13 7.95 14.96
C LEU A 303 -1.51 9.04 15.97
N TYR A 304 -0.61 9.99 16.19
CA TYR A 304 -0.84 11.07 17.17
C TYR A 304 -1.79 12.14 16.60
N ASP A 305 -2.79 12.54 17.37
CA ASP A 305 -3.85 13.47 16.95
C ASP A 305 -4.67 12.99 15.73
N GLY A 306 -4.66 11.67 15.47
CA GLY A 306 -5.40 11.10 14.33
C GLY A 306 -6.92 11.10 14.50
N LEU A 307 -7.43 11.17 15.75
CA LEU A 307 -8.85 11.21 16.06
C LEU A 307 -9.17 12.20 17.18
N VAL A 308 -8.55 12.03 18.33
CA VAL A 308 -8.72 12.90 19.50
C VAL A 308 -7.40 13.60 19.77
N PRO A 309 -7.37 14.94 19.84
CA PRO A 309 -6.16 15.69 20.14
C PRO A 309 -5.49 15.25 21.45
N GLY A 310 -4.17 15.09 21.44
CA GLY A 310 -3.38 14.62 22.57
C GLY A 310 -3.35 13.11 22.76
N GLN A 311 -4.06 12.33 21.94
CA GLN A 311 -4.11 10.87 22.04
C GLN A 311 -3.52 10.18 20.82
N TRP A 312 -3.14 8.92 21.00
CA TRP A 312 -2.65 8.03 19.98
C TRP A 312 -3.77 7.10 19.50
N LEU A 313 -3.93 7.00 18.19
CA LEU A 313 -4.90 6.11 17.53
C LEU A 313 -4.15 4.91 16.95
N SER A 314 -4.68 3.70 17.15
CA SER A 314 -4.32 2.51 16.36
C SER A 314 -5.53 2.01 15.57
N GLU A 315 -5.31 1.67 14.31
CA GLU A 315 -6.33 1.19 13.39
C GLU A 315 -5.93 -0.18 12.82
N GLY A 316 -6.83 -1.13 12.92
CA GLY A 316 -6.77 -2.42 12.24
C GLY A 316 -8.08 -2.70 11.51
N GLY A 317 -8.21 -3.87 10.90
CA GLY A 317 -9.47 -4.25 10.27
C GLY A 317 -9.31 -5.36 9.23
N GLN A 318 -10.40 -5.61 8.51
CA GLN A 318 -10.47 -6.62 7.46
C GLN A 318 -10.79 -5.94 6.13
N SER A 319 -10.14 -6.37 5.06
CA SER A 319 -10.34 -5.83 3.71
C SER A 319 -11.76 -6.08 3.17
N ALA A 320 -12.41 -7.15 3.63
CA ALA A 320 -13.80 -7.48 3.29
C ALA A 320 -14.54 -7.93 4.55
N PHE A 321 -15.71 -7.34 4.80
CA PHE A 321 -16.70 -7.79 5.81
C PHE A 321 -18.03 -8.07 5.14
N GLY A 322 -18.83 -7.08 4.84
CA GLY A 322 -20.08 -7.23 4.07
C GLY A 322 -19.83 -7.83 2.69
N ALA A 323 -18.77 -7.40 2.01
CA ALA A 323 -18.38 -7.99 0.72
C ALA A 323 -18.04 -9.49 0.80
N ALA A 324 -17.47 -9.95 1.92
CA ALA A 324 -17.20 -11.37 2.14
C ALA A 324 -18.50 -12.16 2.34
N ILE A 325 -19.46 -11.62 3.08
CA ILE A 325 -20.80 -12.21 3.26
C ILE A 325 -21.51 -12.30 1.90
N ASP A 326 -21.55 -11.20 1.14
CA ASP A 326 -22.14 -11.17 -0.20
C ASP A 326 -21.51 -12.21 -1.12
N ARG A 327 -20.19 -12.39 -1.05
CA ARG A 327 -19.47 -13.39 -1.84
C ARG A 327 -19.88 -14.81 -1.46
N LEU A 328 -19.93 -15.12 -0.17
CA LEU A 328 -20.33 -16.43 0.33
C LEU A 328 -21.78 -16.76 -0.08
N MET A 329 -22.69 -15.82 0.08
CA MET A 329 -24.10 -16.03 -0.27
C MET A 329 -24.30 -16.26 -1.76
N ARG A 330 -23.63 -15.48 -2.61
CA ARG A 330 -23.70 -15.69 -4.08
C ARG A 330 -23.12 -17.03 -4.55
N MET A 331 -22.34 -17.72 -3.75
CA MET A 331 -21.84 -19.06 -4.06
C MET A 331 -22.90 -20.14 -3.82
N HIS A 332 -23.95 -19.86 -3.05
CA HIS A 332 -24.95 -20.84 -2.63
C HIS A 332 -26.25 -20.71 -3.43
N PRO A 333 -26.73 -21.77 -4.10
CA PRO A 333 -27.91 -21.68 -4.99
C PRO A 333 -29.21 -21.31 -4.26
N ALA A 334 -29.39 -21.71 -3.01
CA ALA A 334 -30.59 -21.37 -2.22
C ALA A 334 -30.65 -19.90 -1.80
N HIS A 335 -29.62 -19.08 -2.03
CA HIS A 335 -29.64 -17.66 -1.69
C HIS A 335 -30.68 -16.86 -2.50
N ALA A 336 -30.81 -17.12 -3.81
CA ALA A 336 -31.87 -16.64 -4.72
C ALA A 336 -32.43 -15.23 -4.43
N GLY A 337 -31.56 -14.25 -4.05
CA GLY A 337 -31.95 -12.86 -3.83
C GLY A 337 -32.64 -12.56 -2.49
N ARG A 338 -32.55 -13.44 -1.49
CA ARG A 338 -33.08 -13.19 -0.13
C ARG A 338 -32.34 -12.04 0.53
N SER A 339 -33.08 -11.22 1.29
CA SER A 339 -32.46 -10.20 2.13
C SER A 339 -31.78 -10.82 3.36
N PHE A 340 -30.68 -10.21 3.82
CA PHE A 340 -29.97 -10.66 5.01
C PHE A 340 -30.85 -10.59 6.27
N GLU A 341 -31.71 -9.58 6.38
CA GLU A 341 -32.62 -9.43 7.52
C GLU A 341 -33.63 -10.58 7.59
N ALA A 342 -34.14 -11.04 6.44
CA ALA A 342 -35.03 -12.20 6.40
C ALA A 342 -34.31 -13.48 6.78
N LEU A 343 -33.11 -13.68 6.25
CA LEU A 343 -32.27 -14.85 6.54
C LEU A 343 -31.89 -14.92 8.03
N GLU A 344 -31.43 -13.80 8.61
CA GLU A 344 -31.11 -13.75 10.05
C GLU A 344 -32.32 -14.03 10.96
N ARG A 345 -33.47 -13.47 10.63
CA ARG A 345 -34.69 -13.71 11.39
C ARG A 345 -35.06 -15.19 11.38
N ASP A 346 -35.03 -15.85 10.22
CA ASP A 346 -35.34 -17.27 10.07
C ASP A 346 -34.34 -18.16 10.84
N ILE A 347 -33.04 -17.82 10.80
CA ILE A 347 -31.96 -18.50 11.56
C ILE A 347 -32.24 -18.37 13.07
N ILE A 348 -32.52 -17.18 13.58
CA ILE A 348 -32.75 -16.92 15.00
C ILE A 348 -34.01 -17.68 15.47
N ALA A 349 -35.08 -17.68 14.68
CA ALA A 349 -36.28 -18.39 14.98
C ALA A 349 -36.06 -19.92 15.02
N ARG A 350 -35.34 -20.46 14.06
CA ARG A 350 -35.01 -21.90 13.99
C ARG A 350 -34.14 -22.36 15.16
N CYS A 351 -33.18 -21.53 15.59
CA CYS A 351 -32.21 -21.92 16.63
C CYS A 351 -32.70 -21.58 18.06
N GLY A 352 -33.80 -20.87 18.20
CA GLY A 352 -34.31 -20.40 19.49
C GLY A 352 -33.47 -19.31 20.15
N GLY A 353 -32.56 -18.65 19.37
CA GLY A 353 -31.75 -17.56 19.84
C GLY A 353 -30.57 -17.27 18.91
N ALA A 354 -30.11 -16.03 18.92
CA ALA A 354 -29.02 -15.58 18.00
C ALA A 354 -27.66 -16.25 18.34
N SER A 355 -27.29 -16.37 19.60
CA SER A 355 -26.05 -17.04 20.01
C SER A 355 -26.09 -18.57 19.74
N GLU A 356 -27.26 -19.20 19.86
CA GLU A 356 -27.46 -20.64 19.58
C GLU A 356 -27.24 -20.96 18.08
N ALA A 357 -27.41 -19.97 17.20
CA ALA A 357 -27.18 -20.13 15.77
C ALA A 357 -25.74 -20.58 15.44
N ALA A 358 -24.76 -20.27 16.29
CA ALA A 358 -23.38 -20.73 16.11
C ALA A 358 -23.25 -22.27 15.98
N ARG A 359 -24.23 -23.03 16.51
CA ARG A 359 -24.29 -24.50 16.43
C ARG A 359 -24.50 -25.00 14.99
N LEU A 360 -25.15 -24.22 14.12
CA LEU A 360 -25.34 -24.57 12.70
C LEU A 360 -23.99 -24.68 11.97
N ALA A 361 -23.01 -23.92 12.40
CA ALA A 361 -21.67 -23.88 11.79
C ALA A 361 -20.63 -24.68 12.58
N ARG A 362 -21.04 -25.67 13.41
CA ARG A 362 -20.10 -26.45 14.26
C ARG A 362 -18.89 -26.96 13.49
N ASP A 363 -19.13 -27.62 12.38
CA ASP A 363 -18.13 -28.34 11.59
C ASP A 363 -17.77 -27.62 10.27
N LEU A 364 -18.41 -26.47 10.01
CA LEU A 364 -18.15 -25.61 8.84
C LEU A 364 -17.33 -24.39 9.24
N HIS A 365 -16.18 -24.20 8.61
CA HIS A 365 -15.22 -23.16 8.93
C HIS A 365 -14.92 -22.27 7.71
N VAL A 366 -14.92 -20.96 7.90
CA VAL A 366 -14.58 -19.98 6.86
C VAL A 366 -13.41 -19.13 7.33
N LEU A 367 -12.36 -19.10 6.51
CA LEU A 367 -11.30 -18.09 6.56
C LEU A 367 -11.69 -16.99 5.57
N PRO A 368 -12.05 -15.76 6.01
CA PRO A 368 -12.68 -14.76 5.15
C PRO A 368 -11.67 -13.85 4.44
N ASP A 369 -10.39 -14.24 4.29
CA ASP A 369 -9.30 -13.45 3.70
C ASP A 369 -9.42 -13.37 2.16
N PHE A 370 -10.64 -13.11 1.62
CA PHE A 370 -10.92 -13.07 0.16
C PHE A 370 -10.24 -11.91 -0.58
N LEU A 371 -9.86 -10.85 0.14
CA LEU A 371 -9.11 -9.69 -0.36
C LEU A 371 -7.81 -9.46 0.43
N GLY A 372 -7.11 -10.55 0.78
CA GLY A 372 -5.94 -10.48 1.65
C GLY A 372 -6.28 -10.30 3.12
N ASN A 373 -5.26 -10.31 3.97
CA ASN A 373 -5.35 -10.03 5.40
C ASN A 373 -4.77 -8.65 5.71
N ARG A 374 -5.64 -7.67 6.01
CA ARG A 374 -5.20 -6.29 6.33
C ARG A 374 -4.48 -6.26 7.69
N SER A 375 -5.10 -6.86 8.72
CA SER A 375 -4.58 -6.89 10.07
C SER A 375 -4.89 -8.24 10.74
N PRO A 376 -3.98 -8.79 11.56
CA PRO A 376 -2.70 -8.22 11.98
C PRO A 376 -1.50 -8.64 11.12
N PHE A 377 -1.69 -9.36 9.99
CA PHE A 377 -0.57 -9.89 9.21
C PHE A 377 -0.09 -8.98 8.08
N ALA A 378 -0.89 -7.99 7.67
CA ALA A 378 -0.59 -7.11 6.54
C ALA A 378 -0.20 -7.89 5.27
N ASP A 379 -0.89 -9.02 5.02
CA ASP A 379 -0.59 -9.95 3.91
C ASP A 379 -1.63 -9.78 2.77
N PRO A 380 -1.32 -9.03 1.71
CA PRO A 380 -2.23 -8.82 0.58
C PRO A 380 -2.42 -10.10 -0.26
N HIS A 381 -1.57 -11.10 -0.09
CA HIS A 381 -1.61 -12.36 -0.83
C HIS A 381 -2.41 -13.45 -0.13
N ALA A 382 -2.82 -13.26 1.12
CA ALA A 382 -3.68 -14.21 1.83
C ALA A 382 -4.97 -14.47 1.04
N ARG A 383 -5.48 -15.70 1.14
CA ARG A 383 -6.68 -16.13 0.42
C ARG A 383 -7.69 -16.75 1.36
N GLY A 384 -8.97 -16.56 1.02
CA GLY A 384 -10.07 -17.18 1.74
C GLY A 384 -10.11 -18.69 1.52
N ALA A 385 -10.57 -19.41 2.55
CA ALA A 385 -10.76 -20.86 2.50
C ALA A 385 -12.06 -21.25 3.19
N ILE A 386 -12.67 -22.33 2.73
CA ILE A 386 -13.87 -22.94 3.34
C ILE A 386 -13.57 -24.41 3.58
N LEU A 387 -13.81 -24.89 4.80
CA LEU A 387 -13.61 -26.28 5.19
C LEU A 387 -14.89 -26.83 5.83
N GLY A 388 -15.30 -28.03 5.43
CA GLY A 388 -16.47 -28.73 6.00
C GLY A 388 -17.75 -28.58 5.16
N LEU A 389 -17.63 -28.18 3.88
CA LEU A 389 -18.77 -28.24 2.95
C LEU A 389 -19.18 -29.70 2.71
N ASP A 390 -20.49 -29.93 2.63
CA ASP A 390 -21.12 -31.16 2.17
C ASP A 390 -21.77 -30.96 0.78
N LEU A 391 -22.61 -31.88 0.36
CA LEU A 391 -23.30 -31.83 -0.94
C LEU A 391 -24.70 -31.21 -0.87
N GLU A 392 -25.13 -30.77 0.31
CA GLU A 392 -26.46 -30.18 0.49
C GLU A 392 -26.48 -28.74 -0.04
N GLU A 393 -27.54 -28.43 -0.78
CA GLU A 393 -27.75 -27.12 -1.40
C GLU A 393 -29.09 -26.49 -0.96
N ASP A 394 -29.60 -26.93 0.16
CA ASP A 394 -30.88 -26.52 0.71
C ASP A 394 -30.77 -25.26 1.60
N GLU A 395 -31.91 -24.86 2.16
CA GLU A 395 -32.01 -23.73 3.08
C GLU A 395 -31.16 -23.94 4.36
N ALA A 396 -31.00 -25.19 4.81
CA ALA A 396 -30.26 -25.48 6.03
C ALA A 396 -28.75 -25.29 5.82
N SER A 397 -28.24 -25.73 4.68
CA SER A 397 -26.84 -25.55 4.28
C SER A 397 -26.52 -24.08 4.00
N LEU A 398 -27.46 -23.31 3.40
CA LEU A 398 -27.32 -21.85 3.25
C LEU A 398 -27.17 -21.15 4.60
N GLN A 399 -28.06 -21.48 5.56
CA GLN A 399 -28.01 -20.92 6.91
C GLN A 399 -26.71 -21.27 7.64
N ALA A 400 -26.22 -22.50 7.50
CA ALA A 400 -24.96 -22.94 8.07
C ALA A 400 -23.78 -22.18 7.47
N LEU A 401 -23.75 -21.97 6.15
CA LEU A 401 -22.70 -21.22 5.46
C LEU A 401 -22.69 -19.75 5.87
N TYR A 402 -23.88 -19.13 5.99
CA TYR A 402 -24.01 -17.75 6.46
C TYR A 402 -23.43 -17.58 7.88
N VAL A 403 -23.84 -18.46 8.80
CA VAL A 403 -23.35 -18.43 10.19
C VAL A 403 -21.84 -18.73 10.26
N ALA A 404 -21.34 -19.68 9.45
CA ALA A 404 -19.92 -19.97 9.37
C ALA A 404 -19.11 -18.75 8.89
N GLY A 405 -19.61 -18.04 7.89
CA GLY A 405 -19.04 -16.78 7.41
C GLY A 405 -18.96 -15.71 8.49
N LEU A 406 -20.08 -15.49 9.22
CA LEU A 406 -20.10 -14.55 10.34
C LEU A 406 -19.12 -14.96 11.45
N CYS A 407 -19.04 -16.24 11.79
CA CYS A 407 -18.08 -16.74 12.78
C CYS A 407 -16.64 -16.48 12.32
N GLY A 408 -16.32 -16.72 11.05
CA GLY A 408 -14.99 -16.46 10.49
C GLY A 408 -14.61 -14.98 10.55
N LEU A 409 -15.54 -14.10 10.14
CA LEU A 409 -15.36 -12.64 10.21
C LEU A 409 -15.17 -12.16 11.66
N ALA A 410 -15.99 -12.65 12.58
CA ALA A 410 -15.86 -12.33 14.00
C ALA A 410 -14.53 -12.84 14.59
N GLN A 411 -14.01 -14.00 14.16
CA GLN A 411 -12.67 -14.48 14.57
C GLN A 411 -11.57 -13.56 14.07
N GLY A 412 -11.67 -13.03 12.85
CA GLY A 412 -10.74 -12.01 12.32
C GLY A 412 -10.77 -10.72 13.15
N LEU A 413 -11.96 -10.19 13.47
CA LEU A 413 -12.09 -9.03 14.37
C LEU A 413 -11.49 -9.30 15.76
N ALA A 414 -11.77 -10.46 16.34
CA ALA A 414 -11.22 -10.87 17.63
C ALA A 414 -9.68 -11.03 17.57
N GLN A 415 -9.13 -11.41 16.42
CA GLN A 415 -7.68 -11.49 16.21
C GLN A 415 -7.03 -10.11 16.24
N VAL A 416 -7.63 -9.12 15.57
CA VAL A 416 -7.20 -7.71 15.63
C VAL A 416 -7.30 -7.16 17.06
N MET A 417 -8.44 -7.40 17.73
CA MET A 417 -8.63 -6.98 19.13
C MET A 417 -7.55 -7.57 20.05
N ARG A 418 -7.27 -8.87 19.93
CA ARG A 418 -6.20 -9.52 20.73
C ARG A 418 -4.81 -8.96 20.43
N ALA A 419 -4.51 -8.61 19.18
CA ALA A 419 -3.24 -7.97 18.83
C ALA A 419 -3.12 -6.59 19.51
N LEU A 420 -4.18 -5.81 19.52
CA LEU A 420 -4.25 -4.54 20.26
C LEU A 420 -4.08 -4.77 21.79
N GLU A 421 -4.80 -5.73 22.38
CA GLU A 421 -4.69 -6.05 23.81
C GLU A 421 -3.29 -6.54 24.19
N ALA A 422 -2.66 -7.35 23.35
CA ALA A 422 -1.26 -7.75 23.54
C ALA A 422 -0.29 -6.56 23.46
N GLY A 423 -0.63 -5.53 22.68
CA GLY A 423 0.06 -4.24 22.64
C GLY A 423 -0.27 -3.32 23.83
N GLY A 424 -1.07 -3.77 24.80
CA GLY A 424 -1.37 -3.06 26.04
C GLY A 424 -2.68 -2.28 26.05
N TYR A 425 -3.53 -2.39 25.03
CA TYR A 425 -4.90 -1.88 25.06
C TYR A 425 -5.75 -2.72 26.03
N ALA A 426 -6.85 -2.14 26.52
CA ALA A 426 -7.82 -2.85 27.34
C ALA A 426 -9.24 -2.38 26.99
N PHE A 427 -10.06 -3.27 26.46
CA PHE A 427 -11.41 -2.93 26.01
C PHE A 427 -12.49 -3.57 26.89
N ASP A 428 -13.45 -2.78 27.37
CA ASP A 428 -14.62 -3.24 28.10
C ASP A 428 -15.82 -3.49 27.17
N ALA A 429 -15.87 -2.74 26.06
CA ALA A 429 -16.95 -2.83 25.08
C ALA A 429 -16.45 -2.59 23.67
N LEU A 430 -17.17 -3.20 22.71
CA LEU A 430 -17.03 -2.97 21.30
C LEU A 430 -18.20 -2.08 20.86
N VAL A 431 -17.93 -0.91 20.29
CA VAL A 431 -19.00 -0.02 19.82
C VAL A 431 -19.16 -0.19 18.33
N ALA A 432 -20.20 -0.90 17.92
CA ALA A 432 -20.45 -1.30 16.55
C ALA A 432 -21.31 -0.29 15.79
N SER A 433 -20.90 0.04 14.57
CA SER A 433 -21.63 0.86 13.63
C SER A 433 -21.51 0.30 12.21
N GLY A 434 -22.23 0.91 11.25
CA GLY A 434 -22.29 0.44 9.87
C GLY A 434 -23.43 -0.54 9.60
N GLY A 435 -23.63 -0.86 8.32
CA GLY A 435 -24.79 -1.63 7.87
C GLY A 435 -24.91 -3.01 8.52
N ALA A 436 -23.81 -3.75 8.63
CA ALA A 436 -23.82 -5.10 9.20
C ALA A 436 -24.09 -5.10 10.72
N ALA A 437 -23.74 -4.02 11.44
CA ALA A 437 -24.02 -3.91 12.88
C ALA A 437 -25.53 -3.86 13.23
N ARG A 438 -26.40 -3.58 12.26
CA ARG A 438 -27.85 -3.60 12.45
C ARG A 438 -28.40 -5.01 12.68
N GLY A 439 -27.74 -6.05 12.13
CA GLY A 439 -28.13 -7.43 12.29
C GLY A 439 -27.94 -7.93 13.72
N ALA A 440 -29.02 -8.43 14.36
CA ALA A 440 -28.95 -8.99 15.71
C ALA A 440 -28.00 -10.20 15.76
N LEU A 441 -28.06 -11.06 14.74
CA LEU A 441 -27.20 -12.24 14.63
C LEU A 441 -25.73 -11.85 14.55
N VAL A 442 -25.39 -10.82 13.76
CA VAL A 442 -24.02 -10.29 13.66
C VAL A 442 -23.52 -9.82 15.02
N ARG A 443 -24.33 -9.02 15.74
CA ARG A 443 -23.94 -8.49 17.05
C ARG A 443 -23.68 -9.60 18.08
N HIS A 444 -24.56 -10.60 18.13
CA HIS A 444 -24.41 -11.73 19.05
C HIS A 444 -23.16 -12.55 18.72
N ILE A 445 -22.95 -12.92 17.47
CA ILE A 445 -21.75 -13.70 17.08
C ILE A 445 -20.46 -12.91 17.37
N VAL A 446 -20.43 -11.61 17.07
CA VAL A 446 -19.27 -10.76 17.40
C VAL A 446 -19.04 -10.69 18.90
N ALA A 447 -20.09 -10.49 19.70
CA ALA A 447 -20.00 -10.46 21.17
C ALA A 447 -19.44 -11.80 21.72
N ASP A 448 -19.99 -12.92 21.26
CA ASP A 448 -19.64 -14.27 21.72
C ASP A 448 -18.19 -14.64 21.37
N VAL A 449 -17.77 -14.32 20.15
CA VAL A 449 -16.41 -14.60 19.64
C VAL A 449 -15.36 -13.72 20.32
N CYS A 450 -15.66 -12.43 20.47
CA CYS A 450 -14.75 -11.46 21.11
C CYS A 450 -14.73 -11.58 22.63
N GLY A 451 -15.79 -12.20 23.22
CA GLY A 451 -15.96 -12.27 24.67
C GLY A 451 -16.12 -10.88 25.33
N ARG A 452 -16.69 -9.93 24.59
CA ARG A 452 -16.94 -8.56 25.00
C ARG A 452 -18.36 -8.14 24.65
N ARG A 453 -18.97 -7.27 25.44
CA ARG A 453 -20.25 -6.69 25.10
C ARG A 453 -20.12 -5.85 23.80
N VAL A 454 -21.05 -6.04 22.89
CA VAL A 454 -21.22 -5.21 21.70
C VAL A 454 -22.32 -4.20 21.98
N VAL A 455 -22.04 -2.93 21.71
CA VAL A 455 -22.96 -1.80 21.91
C VAL A 455 -23.17 -1.11 20.58
N THR A 456 -24.40 -0.78 20.23
CA THR A 456 -24.71 0.01 19.03
C THR A 456 -24.80 1.50 19.37
N ALA A 457 -24.54 2.37 18.39
CA ALA A 457 -24.95 3.77 18.49
C ALA A 457 -26.47 3.89 18.30
N GLU A 458 -27.13 4.85 18.96
CA GLU A 458 -28.54 5.15 18.71
C GLU A 458 -28.75 5.78 17.34
N THR A 459 -27.78 6.58 16.88
CA THR A 459 -27.87 7.21 15.56
C THR A 459 -27.65 6.20 14.43
N GLU A 460 -28.44 6.33 13.38
CA GLU A 460 -28.23 5.56 12.15
C GLU A 460 -27.11 6.14 11.28
N GLU A 461 -26.68 7.40 11.54
CA GLU A 461 -25.70 8.15 10.76
C GLU A 461 -24.48 8.58 11.64
N PRO A 462 -23.72 7.63 12.20
CA PRO A 462 -22.62 7.94 13.12
C PRO A 462 -21.47 8.72 12.47
N VAL A 463 -21.24 8.53 11.17
CA VAL A 463 -20.21 9.25 10.40
C VAL A 463 -20.58 10.73 10.29
N LEU A 464 -21.80 11.02 9.87
CA LEU A 464 -22.34 12.39 9.83
C LEU A 464 -22.36 13.05 11.21
N LEU A 465 -22.68 12.28 12.26
CA LEU A 465 -22.65 12.80 13.63
C LEU A 465 -21.24 13.18 14.07
N GLY A 466 -20.23 12.36 13.75
CA GLY A 466 -18.83 12.68 14.05
C GLY A 466 -18.38 13.97 13.38
N SER A 467 -18.73 14.18 12.12
CA SER A 467 -18.46 15.44 11.42
C SER A 467 -19.24 16.61 12.00
N ALA A 468 -20.50 16.43 12.40
CA ALA A 468 -21.27 17.48 13.08
C ALA A 468 -20.64 17.88 14.45
N MET A 469 -20.06 16.91 15.17
CA MET A 469 -19.30 17.19 16.41
C MET A 469 -18.11 18.10 16.15
N LEU A 470 -17.39 17.92 15.01
CA LEU A 470 -16.31 18.84 14.64
C LEU A 470 -16.83 20.25 14.41
N GLY A 471 -18.00 20.40 13.79
CA GLY A 471 -18.68 21.68 13.62
C GLY A 471 -19.00 22.35 14.97
N ALA A 472 -19.44 21.56 15.95
CA ALA A 472 -19.70 22.03 17.31
C ALA A 472 -18.41 22.47 18.03
N VAL A 473 -17.29 21.79 17.78
CA VAL A 473 -15.97 22.15 18.33
C VAL A 473 -15.47 23.45 17.66
N ALA A 474 -15.55 23.59 16.35
CA ALA A 474 -15.16 24.79 15.63
C ALA A 474 -15.98 26.03 16.04
N ALA A 475 -17.25 25.81 16.40
CA ALA A 475 -18.12 26.85 16.99
C ALA A 475 -17.77 27.23 18.43
N GLY A 476 -16.75 26.59 19.03
CA GLY A 476 -16.33 26.84 20.42
C GLY A 476 -17.30 26.35 21.49
N ARG A 477 -18.25 25.49 21.12
CA ARG A 477 -19.25 24.95 22.07
C ARG A 477 -18.66 23.87 22.98
N TYR A 478 -17.77 23.06 22.43
CA TYR A 478 -17.15 21.92 23.11
C TYR A 478 -15.67 21.81 22.70
N ASP A 479 -14.86 21.12 23.50
CA ASP A 479 -13.72 20.37 22.97
C ASP A 479 -14.20 19.03 22.39
N ILE A 480 -13.34 18.29 21.69
CA ILE A 480 -13.73 17.02 21.06
C ILE A 480 -14.30 16.03 22.08
N ALA A 481 -13.66 15.88 23.25
CA ALA A 481 -14.14 14.98 24.29
C ALA A 481 -15.52 15.42 24.84
N GLY A 482 -15.75 16.70 24.95
CA GLY A 482 -17.04 17.30 25.33
C GLY A 482 -18.12 17.02 24.29
N ALA A 483 -17.82 17.22 23.00
CA ALA A 483 -18.75 16.93 21.90
C ALA A 483 -19.12 15.42 21.87
N MET A 484 -18.14 14.54 22.01
CA MET A 484 -18.37 13.10 22.10
C MET A 484 -19.32 12.76 23.26
N ARG A 485 -19.11 13.31 24.45
CA ARG A 485 -19.99 13.05 25.60
C ARG A 485 -21.39 13.62 25.44
N ALA A 486 -21.52 14.80 24.85
CA ALA A 486 -22.80 15.49 24.73
C ALA A 486 -23.66 14.89 23.60
N MET A 487 -23.04 14.52 22.50
CA MET A 487 -23.75 14.17 21.26
C MET A 487 -23.76 12.67 20.93
N SER A 488 -22.81 11.85 21.44
CA SER A 488 -22.89 10.39 21.25
C SER A 488 -23.90 9.78 22.22
N ARG A 489 -24.78 8.94 21.69
CA ARG A 489 -25.72 8.13 22.46
C ARG A 489 -25.54 6.67 22.10
N LEU A 490 -25.45 5.82 23.11
CA LEU A 490 -25.33 4.37 22.96
C LEU A 490 -26.70 3.70 23.16
N GLY A 491 -27.02 2.78 22.27
CA GLY A 491 -28.28 2.08 22.20
C GLY A 491 -28.22 0.69 22.83
N GLU A 492 -28.54 -0.32 22.02
CA GLU A 492 -28.69 -1.71 22.47
C GLU A 492 -27.31 -2.30 22.90
N ILE A 493 -27.34 -3.05 24.00
CA ILE A 493 -26.20 -3.79 24.54
C ILE A 493 -26.45 -5.28 24.31
N THR A 494 -25.53 -5.93 23.58
CA THR A 494 -25.49 -7.38 23.37
C THR A 494 -24.37 -7.98 24.22
N ALA A 495 -24.71 -8.75 25.24
CA ALA A 495 -23.74 -9.42 26.10
C ALA A 495 -23.24 -10.71 25.43
N PRO A 496 -21.97 -11.11 25.65
CA PRO A 496 -21.46 -12.40 25.15
C PRO A 496 -22.11 -13.59 25.87
N ALA A 497 -22.42 -14.65 25.14
CA ALA A 497 -22.90 -15.90 25.69
C ALA A 497 -21.79 -16.67 26.42
N GLY A 498 -22.16 -17.33 27.51
CA GLY A 498 -21.28 -18.19 28.30
C GLY A 498 -21.39 -19.68 27.91
N GLY A 499 -20.92 -20.54 28.82
CA GLY A 499 -21.13 -22.00 28.77
C GLY A 499 -20.66 -22.68 27.48
N GLU A 500 -21.56 -23.47 26.89
CA GLU A 500 -21.26 -24.26 25.69
C GLU A 500 -21.00 -23.42 24.44
N ILE A 501 -21.68 -22.28 24.28
CA ILE A 501 -21.47 -21.38 23.14
C ILE A 501 -20.08 -20.77 23.19
N ALA A 502 -19.65 -20.28 24.35
CA ALA A 502 -18.28 -19.80 24.52
C ALA A 502 -17.24 -20.90 24.25
N ALA A 503 -17.51 -22.17 24.69
CA ALA A 503 -16.66 -23.31 24.40
C ALA A 503 -16.61 -23.63 22.89
N LEU A 504 -17.74 -23.54 22.19
CA LEU A 504 -17.81 -23.71 20.75
C LEU A 504 -16.94 -22.67 20.04
N HIS A 505 -17.04 -21.40 20.37
CA HIS A 505 -16.23 -20.33 19.75
C HIS A 505 -14.73 -20.46 20.05
N ARG A 506 -14.33 -20.98 21.23
CA ARG A 506 -12.91 -21.34 21.47
C ARG A 506 -12.42 -22.44 20.54
N ARG A 507 -13.22 -23.48 20.27
CA ARG A 507 -12.87 -24.53 19.29
C ARG A 507 -12.78 -23.96 17.87
N LYS A 508 -13.76 -23.14 17.47
CA LYS A 508 -13.76 -22.46 16.16
C LYS A 508 -12.54 -21.55 16.00
N ARG A 509 -12.09 -20.87 17.05
CA ARG A 509 -10.84 -20.10 17.02
C ARG A 509 -9.63 -20.99 16.70
N ALA A 510 -9.49 -22.11 17.36
CA ALA A 510 -8.38 -23.04 17.08
C ALA A 510 -8.41 -23.56 15.63
N ALA A 511 -9.60 -23.85 15.10
CA ALA A 511 -9.79 -24.24 13.71
C ALA A 511 -9.45 -23.08 12.75
N PHE A 512 -9.88 -21.86 13.04
CA PHE A 512 -9.58 -20.65 12.27
C PHE A 512 -8.06 -20.40 12.18
N GLU A 513 -7.36 -20.43 13.31
CA GLU A 513 -5.90 -20.22 13.37
C GLU A 513 -5.13 -21.33 12.63
N THR A 514 -5.65 -22.57 12.69
CA THR A 514 -5.09 -23.70 11.95
C THR A 514 -5.30 -23.55 10.44
N LEU A 515 -6.50 -23.19 10.01
CA LEU A 515 -6.83 -22.97 8.59
C LEU A 515 -6.00 -21.82 7.99
N GLN A 516 -5.83 -20.74 8.75
CA GLN A 516 -5.01 -19.61 8.36
C GLN A 516 -3.52 -19.97 8.22
N ARG A 517 -3.00 -20.82 9.11
CA ARG A 517 -1.63 -21.34 9.00
C ARG A 517 -1.50 -22.26 7.80
N ALA A 518 -2.44 -23.18 7.59
CA ALA A 518 -2.45 -24.10 6.46
C ALA A 518 -2.51 -23.37 5.12
N GLU A 519 -3.32 -22.30 5.00
CA GLU A 519 -3.38 -21.45 3.80
C GLU A 519 -2.00 -20.89 3.47
N ARG A 520 -1.31 -20.30 4.46
CA ARG A 520 0.04 -19.75 4.26
C ARG A 520 1.05 -20.81 3.85
N GLU A 521 1.02 -21.99 4.47
CA GLU A 521 1.91 -23.11 4.14
C GLU A 521 1.65 -23.63 2.72
N ILE A 522 0.38 -23.82 2.34
CA ILE A 522 -0.02 -24.24 0.99
C ILE A 522 0.44 -23.21 -0.05
N ARG A 523 0.16 -21.94 0.20
CA ARG A 523 0.56 -20.85 -0.70
C ARG A 523 2.08 -20.74 -0.82
N ALA A 524 2.82 -20.86 0.27
CA ALA A 524 4.28 -20.88 0.24
C ALA A 524 4.82 -22.09 -0.52
N SER A 525 4.18 -23.27 -0.40
CA SER A 525 4.60 -24.47 -1.13
C SER A 525 4.26 -24.41 -2.63
N ALA A 526 3.21 -23.67 -3.00
CA ALA A 526 2.81 -23.45 -4.39
C ALA A 526 3.58 -22.30 -5.06
N ALA A 527 4.26 -21.46 -4.30
CA ALA A 527 5.05 -20.36 -4.85
C ALA A 527 6.21 -20.93 -5.70
N PRO A 528 6.43 -20.40 -6.92
CA PRO A 528 7.58 -20.80 -7.72
C PRO A 528 8.86 -20.57 -6.93
N VAL A 529 9.71 -21.58 -6.86
CA VAL A 529 10.99 -21.46 -6.14
C VAL A 529 11.86 -20.43 -6.86
N TRP A 530 12.22 -19.37 -6.16
CA TRP A 530 13.11 -18.34 -6.67
C TRP A 530 14.59 -18.73 -6.49
N PRO A 531 15.50 -18.40 -7.43
CA PRO A 531 15.20 -17.86 -8.78
C PRO A 531 14.70 -18.94 -9.74
N GLN A 532 13.90 -18.56 -10.75
CA GLN A 532 13.48 -19.46 -11.83
C GLN A 532 14.51 -19.51 -12.96
N LEU A 533 15.30 -18.44 -13.14
CA LEU A 533 16.36 -18.30 -14.12
C LEU A 533 17.54 -17.56 -13.49
N VAL A 534 18.75 -18.02 -13.78
CA VAL A 534 19.98 -17.26 -13.46
C VAL A 534 20.63 -16.79 -14.74
N ILE A 535 20.83 -15.49 -14.84
CA ILE A 535 21.48 -14.83 -15.98
C ILE A 535 22.88 -14.42 -15.58
N PHE A 536 23.87 -15.01 -16.21
CA PHE A 536 25.28 -14.68 -15.95
C PHE A 536 25.78 -13.66 -16.97
N ASP A 537 26.53 -12.65 -16.53
CA ASP A 537 27.47 -12.01 -17.44
C ASP A 537 28.59 -13.00 -17.80
N CYS A 538 29.30 -12.71 -18.86
CA CYS A 538 30.38 -13.58 -19.32
C CYS A 538 31.76 -13.12 -18.86
N ASP A 539 32.14 -11.91 -19.26
CA ASP A 539 33.49 -11.35 -19.04
C ASP A 539 33.60 -10.90 -17.57
N GLY A 540 34.57 -11.39 -16.83
CA GLY A 540 34.76 -11.11 -15.41
C GLY A 540 33.94 -11.96 -14.45
N VAL A 541 32.86 -12.63 -14.93
CA VAL A 541 31.97 -13.49 -14.12
C VAL A 541 32.20 -14.98 -14.39
N LEU A 542 32.19 -15.38 -15.66
CA LEU A 542 32.41 -16.77 -16.08
C LEU A 542 33.87 -17.01 -16.49
N VAL A 543 34.50 -16.00 -17.04
CA VAL A 543 35.88 -16.05 -17.54
C VAL A 543 36.70 -14.82 -17.10
N ASP A 544 37.96 -15.00 -16.77
CA ASP A 544 38.93 -13.94 -16.44
C ASP A 544 39.47 -13.26 -17.69
N SER A 545 38.61 -12.66 -18.49
CA SER A 545 38.97 -12.08 -19.79
C SER A 545 39.39 -10.62 -19.74
N GLU A 546 39.00 -9.88 -18.68
CA GLU A 546 39.16 -8.42 -18.62
C GLU A 546 40.63 -7.98 -18.64
N THR A 547 41.49 -8.60 -17.84
CA THR A 547 42.94 -8.28 -17.81
C THR A 547 43.62 -8.54 -19.16
N ILE A 548 43.22 -9.61 -19.86
CA ILE A 548 43.75 -9.95 -21.19
C ILE A 548 43.28 -8.92 -22.23
N SER A 549 42.00 -8.58 -22.21
CA SER A 549 41.39 -7.62 -23.15
C SER A 549 41.95 -6.21 -22.97
N LEU A 550 42.06 -5.74 -21.72
CA LEU A 550 42.65 -4.44 -21.40
C LEU A 550 44.12 -4.36 -21.82
N GLY A 551 44.92 -5.40 -21.55
CA GLY A 551 46.32 -5.48 -21.98
C GLY A 551 46.47 -5.46 -23.49
N LEU A 552 45.59 -6.13 -24.26
CA LEU A 552 45.59 -6.11 -25.70
C LEU A 552 45.22 -4.72 -26.24
N SER A 553 44.16 -4.12 -25.71
CA SER A 553 43.70 -2.78 -26.10
C SER A 553 44.79 -1.74 -25.91
N ARG A 554 45.47 -1.76 -24.76
CA ARG A 554 46.65 -0.90 -24.49
C ARG A 554 47.75 -1.06 -25.52
N ARG A 555 48.15 -2.30 -25.83
CA ARG A 555 49.21 -2.57 -26.85
C ARG A 555 48.80 -2.08 -28.22
N MET A 556 47.55 -2.28 -28.64
CA MET A 556 47.05 -1.84 -29.94
C MET A 556 47.01 -0.31 -30.04
N LEU A 557 46.55 0.37 -28.98
CA LEU A 557 46.58 1.83 -28.92
C LEU A 557 48.00 2.41 -28.90
N ALA A 558 48.89 1.80 -28.14
CA ALA A 558 50.30 2.21 -28.11
C ALA A 558 50.97 2.06 -29.49
N ALA A 559 50.62 1.01 -30.27
CA ALA A 559 51.10 0.85 -31.64
C ALA A 559 50.63 1.96 -32.60
N LEU A 560 49.55 2.65 -32.27
CA LEU A 560 49.02 3.82 -32.97
C LEU A 560 49.55 5.15 -32.38
N GLY A 561 50.45 5.10 -31.41
CA GLY A 561 51.03 6.27 -30.75
C GLY A 561 50.18 6.84 -29.60
N HIS A 562 49.18 6.08 -29.12
CA HIS A 562 48.28 6.46 -28.04
C HIS A 562 48.61 5.66 -26.79
N GLU A 563 49.34 6.22 -25.85
CA GLU A 563 49.68 5.57 -24.58
C GLU A 563 48.64 5.88 -23.50
N ILE A 564 48.23 4.84 -22.79
CA ILE A 564 47.37 4.91 -21.59
C ILE A 564 47.93 3.94 -20.54
N ASP A 565 47.82 4.31 -19.29
CA ASP A 565 48.20 3.41 -18.20
C ASP A 565 47.07 2.39 -17.91
N GLU A 566 47.31 1.47 -16.98
CA GLU A 566 46.36 0.40 -16.68
C GLU A 566 45.12 0.91 -15.96
N ALA A 567 45.26 1.90 -15.10
CA ALA A 567 44.15 2.48 -14.37
C ALA A 567 43.23 3.25 -15.32
N GLU A 568 43.80 4.05 -16.23
CA GLU A 568 43.04 4.77 -17.26
C GLU A 568 42.38 3.80 -18.24
N ALA A 569 43.04 2.73 -18.65
CA ALA A 569 42.43 1.71 -19.51
C ALA A 569 41.24 1.02 -18.84
N ARG A 570 41.34 0.75 -17.56
CA ARG A 570 40.25 0.16 -16.75
C ARG A 570 39.03 1.10 -16.68
N ASP A 571 39.26 2.36 -16.36
CA ASP A 571 38.20 3.37 -16.28
C ASP A 571 37.50 3.62 -17.63
N LEU A 572 38.26 3.54 -18.74
CA LEU A 572 37.73 3.81 -20.07
C LEU A 572 37.02 2.61 -20.72
N PHE A 573 37.44 1.37 -20.44
CA PHE A 573 37.08 0.20 -21.26
C PHE A 573 36.35 -0.91 -20.49
N LEU A 574 36.37 -0.92 -19.16
CA LEU A 574 35.75 -2.00 -18.40
C LEU A 574 34.23 -2.01 -18.57
N GLY A 575 33.70 -3.16 -18.95
CA GLY A 575 32.24 -3.38 -19.03
C GLY A 575 31.51 -2.71 -20.20
N ILE A 576 32.22 -2.09 -21.17
CA ILE A 576 31.61 -1.45 -22.33
C ILE A 576 31.81 -2.26 -23.63
N SER A 577 30.94 -2.03 -24.62
CA SER A 577 31.03 -2.68 -25.93
C SER A 577 32.22 -2.16 -26.72
N ALA A 578 32.74 -2.95 -27.70
CA ALA A 578 33.82 -2.54 -28.60
C ALA A 578 33.51 -1.23 -29.36
N ALA A 579 32.26 -1.05 -29.79
CA ALA A 579 31.82 0.18 -30.45
C ALA A 579 31.83 1.40 -29.51
N SER A 580 31.51 1.20 -28.23
CA SER A 580 31.60 2.25 -27.20
C SER A 580 33.07 2.55 -26.86
N ALA A 581 33.93 1.52 -26.75
CA ALA A 581 35.36 1.66 -26.51
C ALA A 581 36.05 2.46 -27.63
N ARG A 582 35.64 2.25 -28.90
CA ARG A 582 36.09 3.05 -30.02
C ARG A 582 35.77 4.52 -29.85
N LYS A 583 34.48 4.85 -29.60
CA LYS A 583 34.05 6.25 -29.43
C LYS A 583 34.76 6.95 -28.28
N VAL A 584 34.92 6.25 -27.17
CA VAL A 584 35.66 6.78 -26.00
C VAL A 584 37.11 7.02 -26.32
N SER A 585 37.78 6.10 -27.04
CA SER A 585 39.19 6.27 -27.47
C SER A 585 39.35 7.44 -28.44
N GLU A 586 38.49 7.53 -29.47
CA GLU A 586 38.52 8.62 -30.45
C GLU A 586 38.30 9.99 -29.77
N ALA A 587 37.36 10.06 -28.81
CA ALA A 587 37.11 11.28 -28.03
C ALA A 587 38.32 11.62 -27.12
N ARG A 588 38.92 10.63 -26.47
CA ARG A 588 40.08 10.80 -25.55
C ARG A 588 41.32 11.30 -26.25
N PHE A 589 41.59 10.78 -27.44
CA PHE A 589 42.80 11.10 -28.22
C PHE A 589 42.56 12.16 -29.28
N ALA A 590 41.32 12.63 -29.47
CA ALA A 590 40.91 13.54 -30.53
C ALA A 590 41.41 13.08 -31.94
N ALA A 591 41.47 11.77 -32.16
CA ALA A 591 41.98 11.17 -33.39
C ALA A 591 41.11 9.95 -33.78
N PRO A 592 40.77 9.76 -35.08
CA PRO A 592 40.02 8.60 -35.54
C PRO A 592 40.90 7.34 -35.49
N LEU A 593 40.33 6.24 -35.00
CA LEU A 593 40.98 4.93 -35.06
C LEU A 593 40.78 4.33 -36.47
N PRO A 594 41.77 3.49 -36.95
CA PRO A 594 41.64 2.78 -38.24
C PRO A 594 40.31 2.03 -38.35
N ALA A 595 39.71 2.00 -39.54
CA ALA A 595 38.45 1.29 -39.78
C ALA A 595 38.52 -0.21 -39.46
N THR A 596 39.74 -0.79 -39.57
CA THR A 596 40.04 -2.21 -39.28
C THR A 596 40.27 -2.50 -37.80
N PHE A 597 40.38 -1.48 -36.93
CA PHE A 597 40.81 -1.63 -35.54
C PHE A 597 39.93 -2.60 -34.74
N GLU A 598 38.61 -2.48 -34.84
CA GLU A 598 37.68 -3.36 -34.13
C GLU A 598 37.77 -4.82 -34.58
N ALA A 599 37.87 -5.04 -35.92
CA ALA A 599 37.98 -6.37 -36.50
C ALA A 599 39.33 -7.03 -36.16
N GLU A 600 40.40 -6.25 -36.13
CA GLU A 600 41.74 -6.72 -35.73
C GLU A 600 41.76 -7.02 -34.23
N HIS A 601 41.19 -6.17 -33.39
CA HIS A 601 41.07 -6.39 -31.96
C HIS A 601 40.30 -7.67 -31.68
N ALA A 602 39.11 -7.85 -32.29
CA ALA A 602 38.24 -9.03 -32.11
C ALA A 602 38.98 -10.35 -32.46
N ARG A 603 39.71 -10.37 -33.55
CA ARG A 603 40.54 -11.55 -33.95
C ARG A 603 41.68 -11.80 -32.98
N SER A 604 42.40 -10.74 -32.61
CA SER A 604 43.56 -10.84 -31.74
C SER A 604 43.21 -11.25 -30.32
N VAL A 605 42.07 -10.79 -29.81
CA VAL A 605 41.63 -11.15 -28.47
C VAL A 605 41.25 -12.62 -28.36
N ILE A 606 40.56 -13.19 -29.37
CA ILE A 606 40.25 -14.61 -29.39
C ILE A 606 41.53 -15.47 -29.47
N ALA A 607 42.47 -15.09 -30.31
CA ALA A 607 43.76 -15.78 -30.39
C ALA A 607 44.59 -15.70 -29.08
N GLN A 608 44.46 -14.62 -28.33
CA GLN A 608 45.07 -14.50 -27.01
C GLN A 608 44.33 -15.36 -25.97
N PHE A 609 43.01 -15.41 -26.03
CA PHE A 609 42.16 -16.25 -25.15
C PHE A 609 42.52 -17.73 -25.29
N GLU A 610 42.76 -18.23 -26.49
CA GLU A 610 43.20 -19.63 -26.71
C GLU A 610 44.51 -19.99 -25.97
N ARG A 611 45.32 -18.99 -25.62
CA ARG A 611 46.59 -19.20 -24.91
C ARG A 611 46.51 -18.99 -23.40
N GLU A 612 45.69 -18.05 -22.96
CA GLU A 612 45.77 -17.51 -21.60
C GLU A 612 44.46 -17.48 -20.82
N LEU A 613 43.29 -17.60 -21.50
CA LEU A 613 41.98 -17.46 -20.84
C LEU A 613 41.79 -18.59 -19.84
N LYS A 614 41.36 -18.19 -18.63
CA LYS A 614 40.98 -19.11 -17.58
C LYS A 614 39.49 -18.91 -17.23
N GLY A 615 38.81 -20.00 -16.89
CA GLY A 615 37.48 -19.94 -16.32
C GLY A 615 37.55 -19.53 -14.86
N VAL A 616 36.56 -18.79 -14.42
CA VAL A 616 36.36 -18.53 -13.00
C VAL A 616 36.13 -19.87 -12.30
N PRO A 617 36.82 -20.15 -11.19
CA PRO A 617 36.69 -21.46 -10.50
C PRO A 617 35.30 -21.74 -9.99
N PHE A 618 34.91 -23.01 -9.95
CA PHE A 618 33.68 -23.53 -9.33
C PHE A 618 32.33 -23.12 -9.98
N VAL A 619 32.34 -22.52 -11.16
CA VAL A 619 31.10 -22.17 -11.88
C VAL A 619 30.21 -23.40 -12.13
N ARG A 620 30.83 -24.51 -12.59
CA ARG A 620 30.09 -25.75 -12.90
C ARG A 620 29.41 -26.34 -11.65
N GLU A 621 30.15 -26.41 -10.56
CA GLU A 621 29.65 -26.89 -9.28
C GLU A 621 28.53 -26.01 -8.73
N ALA A 622 28.68 -24.71 -8.86
CA ALA A 622 27.71 -23.74 -8.39
C ALA A 622 26.41 -23.78 -9.19
N VAL A 623 26.48 -23.86 -10.52
CA VAL A 623 25.31 -24.04 -11.40
C VAL A 623 24.58 -25.35 -11.06
N ALA A 624 25.32 -26.45 -10.89
CA ALA A 624 24.74 -27.74 -10.51
C ALA A 624 24.09 -27.71 -9.12
N ALA A 625 24.70 -27.01 -8.15
CA ALA A 625 24.20 -26.92 -6.78
C ALA A 625 22.84 -26.22 -6.66
N LEU A 626 22.55 -25.21 -7.49
CA LEU A 626 21.26 -24.54 -7.49
C LEU A 626 20.21 -25.30 -8.30
N GLY A 627 20.61 -25.99 -9.39
CA GLY A 627 19.71 -26.79 -10.23
C GLY A 627 18.62 -25.97 -10.92
N ARG A 628 18.94 -24.75 -11.37
CA ARG A 628 18.02 -23.85 -12.06
C ARG A 628 18.47 -23.64 -13.51
N PRO A 629 17.55 -23.29 -14.44
CA PRO A 629 17.89 -22.82 -15.75
C PRO A 629 18.91 -21.67 -15.70
N VAL A 630 19.89 -21.72 -16.56
CA VAL A 630 20.94 -20.68 -16.65
C VAL A 630 21.07 -20.18 -18.08
N CYS A 631 21.45 -18.92 -18.25
CA CYS A 631 21.81 -18.36 -19.55
C CYS A 631 22.91 -17.31 -19.40
N VAL A 632 23.50 -16.92 -20.52
CA VAL A 632 24.50 -15.87 -20.57
C VAL A 632 23.93 -14.63 -21.25
N ALA A 633 24.19 -13.44 -20.71
CA ALA A 633 23.83 -12.15 -21.28
C ALA A 633 25.02 -11.18 -21.17
N SER A 634 25.78 -11.03 -22.25
CA SER A 634 27.04 -10.28 -22.27
C SER A 634 27.05 -9.12 -23.27
N SER A 635 27.81 -8.09 -22.98
CA SER A 635 28.11 -6.97 -23.88
C SER A 635 28.99 -7.37 -25.07
N SER A 636 29.61 -8.54 -25.03
CA SER A 636 30.54 -9.08 -26.07
C SER A 636 29.79 -9.64 -27.28
N SER A 637 30.50 -9.78 -28.42
CA SER A 637 29.91 -10.40 -29.60
C SER A 637 29.63 -11.89 -29.41
N PRO A 638 28.60 -12.45 -30.12
CA PRO A 638 28.23 -13.87 -29.99
C PRO A 638 29.43 -14.82 -30.23
N GLU A 639 30.28 -14.47 -31.16
CA GLU A 639 31.50 -15.27 -31.47
C GLU A 639 32.49 -15.28 -30.30
N ARG A 640 32.73 -14.13 -29.68
CA ARG A 640 33.59 -14.01 -28.52
C ARG A 640 33.03 -14.79 -27.32
N ILE A 641 31.75 -14.67 -27.02
CA ILE A 641 31.11 -15.38 -25.92
C ILE A 641 31.26 -16.89 -26.12
N ARG A 642 30.90 -17.41 -27.32
CA ARG A 642 31.00 -18.84 -27.63
C ARG A 642 32.45 -19.35 -27.58
N ALA A 643 33.41 -18.56 -28.09
CA ALA A 643 34.82 -18.91 -28.02
C ALA A 643 35.29 -18.97 -26.57
N SER A 644 34.98 -17.98 -25.74
CA SER A 644 35.35 -17.94 -24.33
C SER A 644 34.81 -19.16 -23.57
N LEU A 645 33.51 -19.45 -23.68
CA LEU A 645 32.88 -20.58 -23.01
C LEU A 645 33.45 -21.93 -23.48
N ARG A 646 33.77 -22.06 -24.77
CA ARG A 646 34.38 -23.27 -25.33
C ARG A 646 35.80 -23.47 -24.78
N ILE A 647 36.63 -22.42 -24.74
CA ILE A 647 38.01 -22.47 -24.28
C ILE A 647 38.09 -22.93 -22.83
N VAL A 648 37.22 -22.41 -21.98
CA VAL A 648 37.20 -22.76 -20.53
C VAL A 648 36.38 -23.99 -20.20
N GLY A 649 35.71 -24.62 -21.20
CA GLY A 649 34.95 -25.85 -21.02
C GLY A 649 33.58 -25.66 -20.37
N TYR A 650 32.92 -24.48 -20.52
CA TYR A 650 31.59 -24.17 -19.97
C TYR A 650 30.47 -24.14 -21.04
N ALA A 651 30.79 -24.41 -22.31
CA ALA A 651 29.80 -24.35 -23.37
C ALA A 651 28.56 -25.24 -23.17
N ASP A 652 28.76 -26.43 -22.59
CA ASP A 652 27.70 -27.39 -22.30
C ASP A 652 26.74 -26.94 -21.18
N LEU A 653 27.15 -26.02 -20.31
CA LEU A 653 26.28 -25.49 -19.25
C LEU A 653 25.17 -24.60 -19.82
N PHE A 654 25.44 -23.87 -20.89
CA PHE A 654 24.54 -22.82 -21.41
C PHE A 654 23.91 -23.22 -22.77
N GLY A 655 24.50 -24.12 -23.52
CA GLY A 655 24.00 -24.54 -24.82
C GLY A 655 23.73 -23.35 -25.77
N GLU A 656 22.51 -23.22 -26.26
CA GLU A 656 22.06 -22.10 -27.09
C GLU A 656 21.54 -20.89 -26.31
N ALA A 657 21.49 -20.95 -24.97
CA ALA A 657 20.98 -19.88 -24.11
C ALA A 657 22.05 -18.77 -23.90
N ILE A 658 22.55 -18.23 -25.02
CA ILE A 658 23.59 -17.19 -25.05
C ILE A 658 23.04 -15.97 -25.80
N TYR A 659 23.01 -14.83 -25.11
CA TYR A 659 22.49 -13.56 -25.59
C TYR A 659 23.57 -12.48 -25.58
N SER A 660 23.62 -11.70 -26.65
CA SER A 660 24.62 -10.67 -26.87
C SER A 660 23.99 -9.29 -26.94
N ALA A 661 24.75 -8.25 -26.61
CA ALA A 661 24.33 -6.87 -26.87
C ALA A 661 24.04 -6.59 -28.36
N HIS A 662 24.52 -7.44 -29.29
CA HIS A 662 24.20 -7.34 -30.71
C HIS A 662 22.76 -7.80 -31.06
N ASP A 663 22.05 -8.45 -30.12
CA ASP A 663 20.69 -8.92 -30.31
C ASP A 663 19.65 -7.84 -29.95
N VAL A 664 20.09 -6.67 -29.43
CA VAL A 664 19.22 -5.60 -28.91
C VAL A 664 19.64 -4.22 -29.40
N ALA A 665 18.72 -3.25 -29.29
CA ALA A 665 18.99 -1.88 -29.71
C ALA A 665 19.95 -1.15 -28.75
N ASN A 666 19.83 -1.39 -27.45
CA ASN A 666 20.63 -0.74 -26.41
C ASN A 666 21.29 -1.79 -25.51
N GLY A 667 22.62 -1.78 -25.42
CA GLY A 667 23.39 -2.62 -24.48
C GLY A 667 23.37 -2.05 -23.06
N LYS A 668 23.97 -2.79 -22.09
CA LYS A 668 24.17 -2.34 -20.69
C LYS A 668 24.78 -0.92 -20.68
N PRO A 669 24.29 0.02 -19.88
CA PRO A 669 23.39 -0.10 -18.73
C PRO A 669 21.89 0.00 -19.05
N ALA A 670 21.45 -0.13 -20.32
CA ALA A 670 20.05 -0.27 -20.65
C ALA A 670 19.56 -1.68 -20.29
N PRO A 671 18.26 -1.87 -19.95
CA PRO A 671 17.74 -3.15 -19.50
C PRO A 671 17.48 -4.15 -20.64
N ASP A 672 17.59 -3.71 -21.90
CA ASP A 672 17.11 -4.40 -23.09
C ASP A 672 17.66 -5.83 -23.22
N LEU A 673 18.96 -6.01 -22.99
CA LEU A 673 19.62 -7.31 -23.10
C LEU A 673 19.10 -8.33 -22.07
N LEU A 674 18.97 -7.90 -20.83
CA LEU A 674 18.49 -8.76 -19.73
C LEU A 674 17.01 -9.09 -19.91
N LEU A 675 16.20 -8.12 -20.31
CA LEU A 675 14.79 -8.32 -20.66
C LEU A 675 14.64 -9.24 -21.89
N HIS A 676 15.55 -9.15 -22.86
CA HIS A 676 15.61 -10.05 -24.00
C HIS A 676 15.89 -11.49 -23.55
N ALA A 677 16.90 -11.70 -22.71
CA ALA A 677 17.26 -12.99 -22.15
C ALA A 677 16.08 -13.64 -21.39
N ALA A 678 15.45 -12.89 -20.48
CA ALA A 678 14.31 -13.35 -19.71
C ALA A 678 13.13 -13.77 -20.61
N ARG A 679 12.76 -12.93 -21.59
CA ARG A 679 11.70 -13.26 -22.59
C ARG A 679 12.02 -14.50 -23.40
N ARG A 680 13.25 -14.67 -23.85
CA ARG A 680 13.67 -15.84 -24.62
C ARG A 680 13.63 -17.13 -23.79
N GLN A 681 13.81 -17.02 -22.48
CA GLN A 681 13.72 -18.12 -21.52
C GLN A 681 12.29 -18.31 -20.97
N GLY A 682 11.35 -17.40 -21.30
CA GLY A 682 9.95 -17.47 -20.83
C GLY A 682 9.79 -17.23 -19.34
N VAL A 683 10.68 -16.43 -18.72
CA VAL A 683 10.67 -16.15 -17.28
C VAL A 683 10.45 -14.65 -17.06
N GLU A 684 9.58 -14.34 -16.08
CA GLU A 684 9.33 -12.95 -15.67
C GLU A 684 10.58 -12.32 -15.04
N PRO A 685 10.89 -11.04 -15.33
CA PRO A 685 12.08 -10.36 -14.80
C PRO A 685 12.23 -10.48 -13.28
N ALA A 686 11.14 -10.33 -12.52
CA ALA A 686 11.16 -10.45 -11.07
C ALA A 686 11.57 -11.85 -10.56
N ALA A 687 11.45 -12.88 -11.38
CA ALA A 687 11.84 -14.24 -11.05
C ALA A 687 13.28 -14.59 -11.51
N CYS A 688 14.01 -13.62 -12.10
CA CYS A 688 15.39 -13.77 -12.53
C CYS A 688 16.38 -13.31 -11.46
N LEU A 689 17.51 -13.99 -11.38
CA LEU A 689 18.71 -13.55 -10.67
C LEU A 689 19.81 -13.27 -11.69
N VAL A 690 20.44 -12.11 -11.61
CA VAL A 690 21.58 -11.74 -12.44
C VAL A 690 22.85 -11.86 -11.61
N ILE A 691 23.92 -12.42 -12.18
CA ILE A 691 25.26 -12.44 -11.61
C ILE A 691 26.14 -11.53 -12.49
N GLU A 692 26.69 -10.49 -11.89
CA GLU A 692 27.35 -9.39 -12.60
C GLU A 692 28.54 -8.84 -11.82
N ASP A 693 29.57 -8.40 -12.54
CA ASP A 693 30.77 -7.81 -11.96
C ASP A 693 30.93 -6.31 -12.25
N SER A 694 30.09 -5.72 -13.09
CA SER A 694 30.17 -4.32 -13.52
C SER A 694 29.03 -3.44 -13.01
N ALA A 695 29.31 -2.17 -12.67
CA ALA A 695 28.28 -1.21 -12.29
C ALA A 695 27.25 -0.96 -13.42
N ALA A 696 27.67 -1.06 -14.69
CA ALA A 696 26.78 -0.92 -15.83
C ALA A 696 25.77 -2.07 -15.92
N GLY A 697 26.22 -3.31 -15.69
CA GLY A 697 25.35 -4.47 -15.69
C GLY A 697 24.43 -4.54 -14.47
N VAL A 698 24.93 -4.17 -13.28
CA VAL A 698 24.09 -4.02 -12.08
C VAL A 698 22.96 -3.01 -12.35
N THR A 699 23.30 -1.85 -12.93
CA THR A 699 22.28 -0.83 -13.29
C THR A 699 21.27 -1.37 -14.31
N ALA A 700 21.74 -2.15 -15.32
CA ALA A 700 20.86 -2.77 -16.30
C ALA A 700 19.87 -3.75 -15.63
N ALA A 701 20.34 -4.57 -14.68
CA ALA A 701 19.50 -5.50 -13.94
C ALA A 701 18.45 -4.79 -13.08
N GLN A 702 18.83 -3.74 -12.38
CA GLN A 702 17.92 -2.89 -11.62
C GLN A 702 16.82 -2.29 -12.51
N ARG A 703 17.21 -1.70 -13.65
CA ARG A 703 16.27 -1.15 -14.62
C ARG A 703 15.37 -2.21 -15.25
N ALA A 704 15.83 -3.46 -15.34
CA ALA A 704 15.05 -4.60 -15.80
C ALA A 704 14.07 -5.14 -14.72
N GLY A 705 14.13 -4.65 -13.48
CA GLY A 705 13.34 -5.18 -12.36
C GLY A 705 13.81 -6.56 -11.88
N MET A 706 15.10 -6.87 -12.07
CA MET A 706 15.72 -8.15 -11.70
C MET A 706 16.57 -7.98 -10.44
N THR A 707 16.61 -9.03 -9.60
CA THR A 707 17.60 -9.09 -8.53
C THR A 707 18.99 -9.32 -9.12
N VAL A 708 20.00 -8.61 -8.60
CA VAL A 708 21.39 -8.79 -9.04
C VAL A 708 22.31 -9.00 -7.85
N PHE A 709 23.19 -10.00 -7.95
CA PHE A 709 24.30 -10.24 -7.04
C PHE A 709 25.60 -9.81 -7.73
N GLY A 710 26.38 -9.01 -7.03
CA GLY A 710 27.65 -8.51 -7.52
C GLY A 710 28.78 -9.53 -7.29
N PHE A 711 29.43 -9.98 -8.34
CA PHE A 711 30.60 -10.85 -8.25
C PHE A 711 31.88 -10.02 -8.20
N VAL A 712 32.72 -10.23 -7.19
CA VAL A 712 33.97 -9.51 -6.96
C VAL A 712 35.19 -10.43 -6.91
N GLY A 713 35.03 -11.70 -7.34
CA GLY A 713 36.10 -12.70 -7.34
C GLY A 713 36.94 -12.76 -8.62
N GLY A 714 36.65 -11.92 -9.63
CA GLY A 714 37.43 -11.83 -10.86
C GLY A 714 38.82 -11.27 -10.62
N ALA A 715 39.82 -11.73 -11.40
CA ALA A 715 41.24 -11.34 -11.24
C ALA A 715 41.51 -9.83 -11.49
N HIS A 716 40.57 -9.12 -12.10
CA HIS A 716 40.67 -7.69 -12.38
C HIS A 716 40.22 -6.78 -11.21
N HIS A 717 39.74 -7.38 -10.11
CA HIS A 717 39.32 -6.65 -8.94
C HIS A 717 40.42 -6.55 -7.91
N ASP A 718 41.17 -5.46 -7.94
CA ASP A 718 42.21 -5.15 -6.94
C ASP A 718 41.62 -4.33 -5.78
N GLY A 719 41.15 -5.03 -4.75
CA GLY A 719 40.98 -4.51 -3.36
C GLY A 719 39.95 -3.42 -3.07
N GLY A 720 39.33 -3.53 -1.94
CA GLY A 720 38.69 -2.50 -1.07
C GLY A 720 37.35 -1.92 -1.52
N ASP A 721 37.27 -1.12 -2.55
CA ASP A 721 36.05 -0.31 -2.83
C ASP A 721 35.08 -0.91 -3.89
N TYR A 722 35.48 -1.99 -4.56
CA TYR A 722 34.71 -2.49 -5.69
C TYR A 722 33.38 -3.08 -5.29
N ALA A 723 33.34 -3.83 -4.21
CA ALA A 723 32.09 -4.35 -3.64
C ALA A 723 31.10 -3.22 -3.29
N GLN A 724 31.62 -2.13 -2.72
CA GLN A 724 30.81 -0.96 -2.38
C GLN A 724 30.30 -0.24 -3.64
N ARG A 725 31.07 -0.19 -4.72
CA ARG A 725 30.63 0.36 -6.02
C ARG A 725 29.46 -0.43 -6.59
N LEU A 726 29.51 -1.78 -6.57
CA LEU A 726 28.42 -2.63 -7.04
C LEU A 726 27.16 -2.49 -6.15
N GLN A 727 27.35 -2.42 -4.83
CA GLN A 727 26.24 -2.17 -3.91
C GLN A 727 25.62 -0.79 -4.13
N SER A 728 26.43 0.24 -4.33
CA SER A 728 25.94 1.60 -4.66
C SER A 728 25.21 1.67 -6.00
N ALA A 729 25.58 0.81 -6.96
CA ALA A 729 24.85 0.65 -8.23
C ALA A 729 23.53 -0.14 -8.09
N GLY A 730 23.29 -0.79 -6.93
CA GLY A 730 22.05 -1.50 -6.63
C GLY A 730 22.18 -3.03 -6.51
N ALA A 731 23.40 -3.59 -6.40
CA ALA A 731 23.56 -5.02 -6.12
C ALA A 731 22.98 -5.36 -4.74
N ALA A 732 22.11 -6.37 -4.68
CA ALA A 732 21.47 -6.81 -3.44
C ALA A 732 22.46 -7.36 -2.42
N LEU A 733 23.52 -7.96 -2.90
CA LEU A 733 24.69 -8.38 -2.12
C LEU A 733 25.89 -8.55 -3.06
N THR A 734 27.09 -8.71 -2.49
CA THR A 734 28.32 -9.03 -3.23
C THR A 734 28.95 -10.30 -2.67
N PHE A 735 29.64 -11.07 -3.52
CA PHE A 735 30.34 -12.30 -3.14
C PHE A 735 31.59 -12.50 -4.02
N ALA A 736 32.57 -13.26 -3.52
CA ALA A 736 33.86 -13.44 -4.19
C ALA A 736 34.10 -14.88 -4.67
N ASP A 737 33.42 -15.86 -4.11
CA ASP A 737 33.60 -17.27 -4.45
C ASP A 737 32.31 -17.85 -5.06
N MET A 738 32.44 -18.45 -6.26
CA MET A 738 31.27 -19.04 -6.95
C MET A 738 30.57 -20.11 -6.16
N ARG A 739 31.20 -20.72 -5.17
CA ARG A 739 30.56 -21.71 -4.28
C ARG A 739 29.51 -21.11 -3.36
N GLU A 740 29.57 -19.79 -3.10
CA GLU A 740 28.69 -19.10 -2.14
C GLU A 740 27.34 -18.73 -2.73
N TRP A 741 27.27 -18.34 -4.02
CA TRP A 741 26.10 -17.71 -4.57
C TRP A 741 24.83 -18.59 -4.56
N ALA A 742 25.00 -19.91 -4.71
CA ALA A 742 23.85 -20.80 -4.71
C ALA A 742 23.15 -20.86 -3.33
N GLU A 743 23.92 -20.82 -2.24
CA GLU A 743 23.36 -20.75 -0.88
C GLU A 743 22.85 -19.36 -0.56
N LEU A 744 23.57 -18.30 -1.01
CA LEU A 744 23.10 -16.92 -0.91
C LEU A 744 21.76 -16.74 -1.64
N ALA A 745 21.60 -17.31 -2.85
CA ALA A 745 20.35 -17.27 -3.59
C ALA A 745 19.21 -17.99 -2.87
N ARG A 746 19.45 -19.18 -2.29
CA ARG A 746 18.44 -19.89 -1.51
C ARG A 746 18.02 -19.13 -0.25
N THR A 747 18.97 -18.53 0.45
CA THR A 747 18.72 -17.74 1.66
C THR A 747 17.94 -16.46 1.31
N PHE A 748 18.38 -15.75 0.29
CA PHE A 748 17.70 -14.56 -0.20
C PHE A 748 16.28 -14.86 -0.68
N GLY A 749 16.05 -15.97 -1.37
CA GLY A 749 14.74 -16.40 -1.81
C GLY A 749 13.76 -16.74 -0.67
N LYS A 750 14.25 -17.10 0.51
CA LYS A 750 13.39 -17.35 1.70
C LYS A 750 12.92 -16.06 2.39
N THR A 751 13.62 -14.96 2.16
CA THR A 751 13.30 -13.65 2.77
C THR A 751 12.50 -12.73 1.84
N ARG A 752 12.31 -13.15 0.60
CA ARG A 752 11.56 -12.47 -0.46
C ARG A 752 10.11 -12.94 -0.50
#